data_22c72413c3cf6d8a3d5087ae339a9c95
#
_entry.id   22c72413c3cf6d8a3d5087ae339a9c95
#
_cell.length_a   1.000
_cell.length_b   1.000
_cell.length_c   1.000
_cell.angle_alpha   90.00
_cell.angle_beta   90.00
_cell.angle_gamma   90.00
#
_symmetry.space_group_name_H-M   'P 1'
#
loop_
_entity.id
_entity.type
_entity.pdbx_description
1 polymer ?
#
loop_
_entity_poly.entity_id
_entity_poly.type
_entity_poly.pdbx_seq_one_letter_code
_entity_poly.pdbx_strand_id
1 'polypeptide(L)'
;MARQTPISRYRNIGISAHIDAGKTTTSERILFYTGESHKLGETHEGSATTDWMEQEQERGITITSAAVTCFWKGMGNQFEQHRINVIDTPGHVDFTIEVERSMRVLDGACMVYCAVGGVQPQSETVWRQANKYKVPRIAFVNKMDRTGANFFRAVEQVKTRLGGNPVPIVVPIGAEENFQGVVDLIEMKAIIWDEASQGMQFEYGEIPADLVDTANEWRTNMIEAAAEASEELMDKYLEEGELTKEEIVFGIRARTLLNEIQPMLCGSAFKNKGVQRMLDAVIEFLPAPTDVEAIKGILDDKAESEGTREASDEAPFSALAFKIMNDKFVGNLTFVRVYSGVLKAGSPCYNPVKMKRERVGRIVQMHANDRKDIEEIRAGDIAACVGLKDTTTGDTLCDENNVITLERMEFPEPVIALAVEPKTKADQEKMSVALGRLAKEDPSFRVRTDEESGQTIIAGMGELHLDIIVDRMKREFGVEANIGKPMVSYRETIKKTVEQEGKFVRQTGGKGKFGHVYVRLEPMDAEEAGKDYQFVEEVVGGVVPKEFFGAVDKGIQERMKNGVLAGYPVVGIKATLFDGSYHDVDSDELSFKMAGSYAFRDGFMKADPILLEPIMKVEVETPEDYMGDIMGDLNRRRGMVQGMDDLPGGTKAIRAEVPLAEMFGYATHMRSMSQGRATYSMEFAKYAETPRNVAEGIISKFQAGGKKGDDE
;
A
#
# COMPACT_ATOMS: atom_id res chain seq x y z
N MET A 1 11.06 24.11 -23.52
CA MET A 1 9.77 24.73 -23.95
C MET A 1 9.01 25.24 -22.74
N ALA A 2 8.09 26.19 -22.89
CA ALA A 2 7.23 26.59 -21.77
C ALA A 2 6.29 25.44 -21.40
N ARG A 3 5.93 25.32 -20.11
CA ARG A 3 4.94 24.35 -19.60
C ARG A 3 3.59 24.59 -20.28
N GLN A 4 2.95 23.56 -20.82
CA GLN A 4 1.66 23.69 -21.51
C GLN A 4 0.51 23.92 -20.53
N THR A 5 0.52 23.19 -19.39
CA THR A 5 -0.46 23.33 -18.31
C THR A 5 0.27 23.83 -17.08
N PRO A 6 -0.15 24.95 -16.44
CA PRO A 6 0.44 25.41 -15.18
C PRO A 6 0.38 24.32 -14.10
N ILE A 7 1.39 24.24 -13.24
CA ILE A 7 1.47 23.21 -12.19
C ILE A 7 0.29 23.30 -11.20
N SER A 8 -0.26 24.50 -10.97
CA SER A 8 -1.45 24.72 -10.16
C SER A 8 -2.72 24.04 -10.70
N ARG A 9 -2.71 23.67 -11.98
CA ARG A 9 -3.80 22.96 -12.65
C ARG A 9 -3.53 21.46 -12.81
N TYR A 10 -2.53 20.92 -12.13
CA TYR A 10 -2.30 19.48 -12.04
C TYR A 10 -3.09 18.90 -10.88
N ARG A 11 -3.59 17.68 -11.07
CA ARG A 11 -4.17 16.85 -10.02
C ARG A 11 -3.62 15.44 -10.16
N ASN A 12 -2.85 14.99 -9.19
CA ASN A 12 -2.36 13.62 -9.12
C ASN A 12 -3.22 12.86 -8.13
N ILE A 13 -4.16 12.09 -8.62
CA ILE A 13 -5.17 11.45 -7.79
C ILE A 13 -5.13 9.94 -7.89
N GLY A 14 -5.43 9.27 -6.77
CA GLY A 14 -5.67 7.84 -6.72
C GLY A 14 -7.14 7.54 -6.57
N ILE A 15 -7.61 6.53 -7.31
CA ILE A 15 -8.92 5.94 -7.08
C ILE A 15 -8.73 4.71 -6.22
N SER A 16 -9.26 4.73 -5.01
CA SER A 16 -9.10 3.66 -4.03
C SER A 16 -10.47 3.19 -3.52
N ALA A 17 -10.62 1.89 -3.35
CA ALA A 17 -11.86 1.29 -2.93
C ALA A 17 -11.63 -0.12 -2.36
N HIS A 18 -12.60 -0.65 -1.63
CA HIS A 18 -12.65 -2.08 -1.38
C HIS A 18 -13.05 -2.87 -2.64
N ILE A 19 -12.90 -4.19 -2.59
CA ILE A 19 -13.30 -5.10 -3.67
C ILE A 19 -14.79 -4.87 -3.99
N ASP A 20 -15.12 -4.88 -5.27
CA ASP A 20 -16.49 -4.71 -5.78
C ASP A 20 -17.18 -3.37 -5.46
N ALA A 21 -16.50 -2.35 -4.95
CA ALA A 21 -17.10 -1.01 -4.82
C ALA A 21 -17.36 -0.30 -6.16
N GLY A 22 -16.82 -0.84 -7.25
CA GLY A 22 -16.94 -0.28 -8.60
C GLY A 22 -15.82 0.72 -8.94
N LYS A 23 -14.63 0.49 -8.38
CA LYS A 23 -13.43 1.30 -8.62
C LYS A 23 -13.08 1.36 -10.11
N THR A 24 -12.85 0.21 -10.76
CA THR A 24 -12.49 0.11 -12.17
C THR A 24 -13.57 0.74 -13.05
N THR A 25 -14.87 0.49 -12.76
CA THR A 25 -15.97 1.14 -13.47
C THR A 25 -15.90 2.66 -13.35
N THR A 26 -15.56 3.18 -12.17
CA THR A 26 -15.41 4.63 -11.94
C THR A 26 -14.23 5.18 -12.75
N SER A 27 -13.10 4.50 -12.75
CA SER A 27 -11.90 4.87 -13.54
C SER A 27 -12.21 4.87 -15.05
N GLU A 28 -12.89 3.85 -15.55
CA GLU A 28 -13.32 3.78 -16.96
C GLU A 28 -14.27 4.93 -17.35
N ARG A 29 -15.17 5.33 -16.46
CA ARG A 29 -16.05 6.50 -16.69
C ARG A 29 -15.27 7.80 -16.72
N ILE A 30 -14.24 7.95 -15.85
CA ILE A 30 -13.33 9.10 -15.92
C ILE A 30 -12.66 9.17 -17.29
N LEU A 31 -12.10 8.08 -17.79
CA LEU A 31 -11.45 8.03 -19.12
C LEU A 31 -12.43 8.33 -20.25
N PHE A 32 -13.64 7.85 -20.15
CA PHE A 32 -14.69 8.10 -21.14
C PHE A 32 -15.10 9.58 -21.19
N TYR A 33 -15.40 10.20 -20.04
CA TYR A 33 -15.84 11.60 -19.99
C TYR A 33 -14.72 12.60 -20.30
N THR A 34 -13.49 12.22 -20.08
CA THR A 34 -12.31 13.06 -20.45
C THR A 34 -11.87 12.86 -21.91
N GLY A 35 -12.50 11.95 -22.65
CA GLY A 35 -12.25 11.69 -24.06
C GLY A 35 -11.02 10.80 -24.35
N GLU A 36 -10.42 10.21 -23.31
CA GLU A 36 -9.28 9.30 -23.47
C GLU A 36 -9.72 7.90 -23.95
N SER A 37 -10.96 7.52 -23.71
CA SER A 37 -11.57 6.30 -24.24
C SER A 37 -12.83 6.63 -25.05
N HIS A 38 -12.99 5.96 -26.19
CA HIS A 38 -14.18 6.09 -27.04
C HIS A 38 -15.26 5.07 -26.72
N LYS A 39 -14.97 4.11 -25.84
CA LYS A 39 -15.90 3.04 -25.42
C LYS A 39 -15.97 3.02 -23.90
N LEU A 40 -17.15 2.70 -23.39
CA LEU A 40 -17.34 2.38 -21.98
C LEU A 40 -16.75 0.98 -21.74
N GLY A 41 -15.65 0.90 -21.01
CA GLY A 41 -15.09 -0.36 -20.53
C GLY A 41 -15.95 -0.95 -19.41
N GLU A 42 -16.19 -2.25 -19.45
CA GLU A 42 -16.92 -3.00 -18.41
C GLU A 42 -16.04 -4.13 -17.86
N THR A 43 -15.90 -4.18 -16.53
CA THR A 43 -15.09 -5.20 -15.84
C THR A 43 -15.62 -6.61 -16.07
N HIS A 44 -16.94 -6.79 -16.10
CA HIS A 44 -17.57 -8.09 -16.30
C HIS A 44 -17.43 -8.63 -17.73
N GLU A 45 -17.14 -7.77 -18.68
CA GLU A 45 -16.93 -8.13 -20.09
C GLU A 45 -15.44 -8.26 -20.46
N GLY A 46 -14.53 -7.99 -19.49
CA GLY A 46 -13.08 -7.97 -19.71
C GLY A 46 -12.61 -6.88 -20.68
N SER A 47 -13.40 -5.82 -20.84
CA SER A 47 -13.14 -4.72 -21.79
C SER A 47 -12.56 -3.46 -21.13
N ALA A 48 -12.26 -3.51 -19.84
CA ALA A 48 -11.71 -2.38 -19.10
C ALA A 48 -10.29 -2.04 -19.56
N THR A 49 -10.04 -0.75 -19.82
CA THR A 49 -8.77 -0.24 -20.32
C THR A 49 -7.71 -0.21 -19.23
N THR A 50 -8.12 0.00 -17.96
CA THR A 50 -7.22 0.05 -16.80
C THR A 50 -6.77 -1.33 -16.35
N ASP A 51 -7.54 -2.38 -16.63
CA ASP A 51 -7.20 -3.78 -16.33
C ASP A 51 -6.52 -4.40 -17.58
N TRP A 52 -5.23 -4.13 -17.77
CA TRP A 52 -4.49 -4.52 -18.98
C TRP A 52 -3.93 -5.95 -18.94
N MET A 53 -3.85 -6.58 -17.77
CA MET A 53 -3.42 -7.97 -17.64
C MET A 53 -4.57 -8.93 -17.92
N GLU A 54 -4.32 -10.02 -18.67
CA GLU A 54 -5.31 -11.08 -18.87
C GLU A 54 -5.91 -11.61 -17.56
N GLN A 55 -5.08 -11.69 -16.52
CA GLN A 55 -5.49 -12.15 -15.18
C GLN A 55 -6.45 -11.16 -14.49
N GLU A 56 -6.28 -9.86 -14.69
CA GLU A 56 -7.19 -8.82 -14.19
C GLU A 56 -8.54 -8.97 -14.85
N GLN A 57 -8.55 -9.14 -16.18
CA GLN A 57 -9.77 -9.31 -16.97
C GLN A 57 -10.51 -10.61 -16.65
N GLU A 58 -9.78 -11.73 -16.52
CA GLU A 58 -10.38 -13.04 -16.20
C GLU A 58 -10.97 -13.09 -14.78
N ARG A 59 -10.31 -12.43 -13.82
CA ARG A 59 -10.70 -12.45 -12.40
C ARG A 59 -11.62 -11.29 -12.01
N GLY A 60 -11.71 -10.25 -12.85
CA GLY A 60 -12.49 -9.04 -12.59
C GLY A 60 -11.93 -8.19 -11.41
N ILE A 61 -10.62 -8.28 -11.14
CA ILE A 61 -9.94 -7.54 -10.06
C ILE A 61 -8.73 -6.81 -10.62
N THR A 62 -8.47 -5.61 -10.12
CA THR A 62 -7.23 -4.88 -10.40
C THR A 62 -6.10 -5.46 -9.55
N ILE A 63 -5.02 -5.90 -10.19
CA ILE A 63 -3.83 -6.49 -9.56
C ILE A 63 -2.73 -5.46 -9.47
N THR A 64 -2.52 -4.70 -10.56
CA THR A 64 -1.47 -3.69 -10.65
C THR A 64 -2.07 -2.31 -10.86
N SER A 65 -1.50 -1.29 -10.22
CA SER A 65 -1.92 0.10 -10.43
C SER A 65 -1.63 0.55 -11.87
N ALA A 66 -2.60 1.15 -12.52
CA ALA A 66 -2.45 1.82 -13.81
C ALA A 66 -2.37 3.33 -13.59
N ALA A 67 -1.45 4.01 -14.30
CA ALA A 67 -1.34 5.47 -14.26
C ALA A 67 -1.71 6.03 -15.63
N VAL A 68 -2.74 6.86 -15.68
CA VAL A 68 -3.26 7.44 -16.93
C VAL A 68 -3.37 8.96 -16.79
N THR A 69 -3.00 9.67 -17.83
CA THR A 69 -3.17 11.14 -17.91
C THR A 69 -4.43 11.48 -18.69
N CYS A 70 -5.24 12.37 -18.14
CA CYS A 70 -6.43 12.90 -18.81
C CYS A 70 -6.62 14.39 -18.53
N PHE A 71 -7.57 15.03 -19.24
CA PHE A 71 -7.82 16.47 -19.14
C PHE A 71 -9.30 16.75 -18.84
N TRP A 72 -9.57 17.70 -17.96
CA TRP A 72 -10.91 18.10 -17.59
C TRP A 72 -11.07 19.61 -17.50
N LYS A 73 -12.25 20.10 -17.89
CA LYS A 73 -12.61 21.54 -17.86
C LYS A 73 -13.88 21.81 -17.08
N GLY A 74 -14.44 20.78 -16.43
CA GLY A 74 -15.74 20.84 -15.77
C GLY A 74 -16.89 20.37 -16.64
N MET A 75 -18.00 19.96 -15.99
CA MET A 75 -19.22 19.50 -16.65
C MET A 75 -19.77 20.53 -17.65
N GLY A 76 -19.77 21.81 -17.26
CA GLY A 76 -20.21 22.95 -18.09
C GLY A 76 -19.04 23.70 -18.75
N ASN A 77 -17.84 23.17 -18.81
CA ASN A 77 -16.62 23.86 -19.24
C ASN A 77 -16.32 25.13 -18.41
N GLN A 78 -16.71 25.15 -17.15
CA GLN A 78 -16.54 26.29 -16.24
C GLN A 78 -15.12 26.50 -15.73
N PHE A 79 -14.25 25.49 -15.86
CA PHE A 79 -12.86 25.59 -15.45
C PHE A 79 -11.92 25.74 -16.65
N GLU A 80 -10.78 26.36 -16.39
CA GLU A 80 -9.63 26.22 -17.28
C GLU A 80 -9.18 24.75 -17.33
N GLN A 81 -8.55 24.35 -18.44
CA GLN A 81 -8.12 22.96 -18.59
C GLN A 81 -7.17 22.52 -17.49
N HIS A 82 -7.57 21.51 -16.73
CA HIS A 82 -6.77 20.82 -15.74
C HIS A 82 -6.21 19.52 -16.31
N ARG A 83 -4.99 19.20 -15.91
CA ARG A 83 -4.36 17.92 -16.20
C ARG A 83 -4.50 17.02 -14.98
N ILE A 84 -5.13 15.88 -15.17
CA ILE A 84 -5.39 14.91 -14.11
C ILE A 84 -4.61 13.65 -14.42
N ASN A 85 -3.69 13.27 -13.54
CA ASN A 85 -3.05 11.97 -13.56
C ASN A 85 -3.81 11.07 -12.60
N VAL A 86 -4.44 10.04 -13.13
CA VAL A 86 -5.24 9.08 -12.36
C VAL A 86 -4.43 7.82 -12.15
N ILE A 87 -4.28 7.39 -10.91
CA ILE A 87 -3.72 6.09 -10.56
C ILE A 87 -4.85 5.22 -10.04
N ASP A 88 -5.16 4.16 -10.78
CA ASP A 88 -6.12 3.15 -10.37
C ASP A 88 -5.41 2.13 -9.48
N THR A 89 -5.79 2.03 -8.20
CA THR A 89 -5.12 1.18 -7.21
C THR A 89 -5.86 -0.14 -7.01
N PRO A 90 -5.17 -1.26 -6.73
CA PRO A 90 -5.83 -2.51 -6.39
C PRO A 90 -6.76 -2.37 -5.19
N GLY A 91 -7.86 -3.13 -5.21
CA GLY A 91 -8.80 -3.20 -4.08
C GLY A 91 -8.56 -4.40 -3.16
N HIS A 92 -7.69 -5.35 -3.54
CA HIS A 92 -7.47 -6.57 -2.79
C HIS A 92 -6.31 -6.44 -1.78
N VAL A 93 -6.49 -6.99 -0.59
CA VAL A 93 -5.51 -6.89 0.51
C VAL A 93 -4.14 -7.51 0.20
N ASP A 94 -4.09 -8.54 -0.63
CA ASP A 94 -2.83 -9.17 -1.05
C ASP A 94 -1.95 -8.21 -1.86
N PHE A 95 -2.53 -7.12 -2.37
CA PHE A 95 -1.86 -6.06 -3.13
C PHE A 95 -1.75 -4.74 -2.37
N THR A 96 -1.79 -4.78 -1.05
CA THR A 96 -1.67 -3.59 -0.17
C THR A 96 -0.46 -2.73 -0.52
N ILE A 97 0.62 -3.35 -0.98
CA ILE A 97 1.84 -2.65 -1.42
C ILE A 97 1.61 -1.73 -2.62
N GLU A 98 0.78 -2.14 -3.58
CA GLU A 98 0.44 -1.29 -4.73
C GLU A 98 -0.35 -0.06 -4.29
N VAL A 99 -1.22 -0.23 -3.28
CA VAL A 99 -1.95 0.88 -2.67
C VAL A 99 -0.99 1.83 -1.96
N GLU A 100 -0.05 1.30 -1.17
CA GLU A 100 0.94 2.09 -0.44
C GLU A 100 1.86 2.87 -1.37
N ARG A 101 2.36 2.24 -2.44
CA ARG A 101 3.14 2.91 -3.49
C ARG A 101 2.37 4.07 -4.10
N SER A 102 1.10 3.85 -4.41
CA SER A 102 0.24 4.86 -4.99
C SER A 102 0.03 6.02 -4.00
N MET A 103 -0.33 5.73 -2.75
CA MET A 103 -0.54 6.75 -1.72
C MET A 103 0.70 7.62 -1.48
N ARG A 104 1.89 7.06 -1.63
CA ARG A 104 3.16 7.80 -1.46
C ARG A 104 3.40 8.86 -2.52
N VAL A 105 2.87 8.68 -3.71
CA VAL A 105 3.12 9.56 -4.88
C VAL A 105 1.92 10.42 -5.27
N LEU A 106 0.77 10.19 -4.66
CA LEU A 106 -0.45 10.96 -4.90
C LEU A 106 -0.42 12.27 -4.11
N ASP A 107 -1.05 13.30 -4.69
CA ASP A 107 -1.34 14.54 -3.99
C ASP A 107 -2.72 14.50 -3.35
N GLY A 108 -3.67 13.77 -3.94
CA GLY A 108 -5.01 13.58 -3.42
C GLY A 108 -5.59 12.21 -3.76
N ALA A 109 -6.67 11.82 -3.11
CA ALA A 109 -7.33 10.54 -3.35
C ALA A 109 -8.85 10.70 -3.48
N CYS A 110 -9.45 9.86 -4.31
CA CYS A 110 -10.88 9.62 -4.35
C CYS A 110 -11.18 8.24 -3.75
N MET A 111 -11.84 8.22 -2.61
CA MET A 111 -12.25 7.01 -1.91
C MET A 111 -13.64 6.60 -2.40
N VAL A 112 -13.73 5.44 -3.06
CA VAL A 112 -15.00 4.92 -3.57
C VAL A 112 -15.59 3.93 -2.58
N TYR A 113 -16.77 4.24 -2.04
CA TYR A 113 -17.53 3.39 -1.14
C TYR A 113 -18.74 2.79 -1.86
N CYS A 114 -19.16 1.60 -1.47
CA CYS A 114 -20.39 1.01 -1.95
C CYS A 114 -21.59 1.54 -1.16
N ALA A 115 -22.62 2.05 -1.82
CA ALA A 115 -23.84 2.53 -1.15
C ALA A 115 -24.58 1.43 -0.35
N VAL A 116 -24.37 0.16 -0.72
CA VAL A 116 -24.96 -1.00 -0.05
C VAL A 116 -24.05 -1.49 1.10
N GLY A 117 -22.77 -1.77 0.83
CA GLY A 117 -21.82 -2.28 1.83
C GLY A 117 -21.25 -1.20 2.77
N GLY A 118 -21.25 0.05 2.35
CA GLY A 118 -20.68 1.15 3.12
C GLY A 118 -19.16 1.04 3.30
N VAL A 119 -18.67 1.32 4.51
CA VAL A 119 -17.27 1.18 4.89
C VAL A 119 -16.97 -0.27 5.25
N GLN A 120 -16.02 -0.87 4.55
CA GLN A 120 -15.56 -2.25 4.76
C GLN A 120 -14.10 -2.27 5.28
N PRO A 121 -13.57 -3.39 5.80
CA PRO A 121 -12.23 -3.47 6.40
C PRO A 121 -11.12 -2.97 5.50
N GLN A 122 -11.19 -3.26 4.21
CA GLN A 122 -10.21 -2.76 3.24
C GLN A 122 -10.25 -1.23 3.12
N SER A 123 -11.44 -0.63 3.25
CA SER A 123 -11.57 0.82 3.32
C SER A 123 -10.82 1.40 4.52
N GLU A 124 -10.85 0.72 5.67
CA GLU A 124 -10.12 1.13 6.88
C GLU A 124 -8.60 1.07 6.65
N THR A 125 -8.10 0.04 5.97
CA THR A 125 -6.68 -0.09 5.66
C THR A 125 -6.19 1.00 4.73
N VAL A 126 -6.91 1.23 3.63
CA VAL A 126 -6.59 2.31 2.69
C VAL A 126 -6.69 3.69 3.36
N TRP A 127 -7.68 3.88 4.24
CA TRP A 127 -7.82 5.09 5.04
C TRP A 127 -6.62 5.34 5.95
N ARG A 128 -6.13 4.31 6.66
CA ARG A 128 -4.91 4.41 7.49
C ARG A 128 -3.68 4.77 6.66
N GLN A 129 -3.53 4.17 5.48
CA GLN A 129 -2.43 4.50 4.57
C GLN A 129 -2.51 5.96 4.09
N ALA A 130 -3.71 6.41 3.71
CA ALA A 130 -3.91 7.81 3.33
C ALA A 130 -3.62 8.77 4.50
N ASN A 131 -3.93 8.40 5.75
CA ASN A 131 -3.55 9.17 6.94
C ASN A 131 -2.03 9.19 7.16
N LYS A 132 -1.36 8.04 7.01
CA LYS A 132 0.11 7.91 7.13
C LYS A 132 0.83 8.89 6.21
N TYR A 133 0.37 9.01 4.97
CA TYR A 133 0.96 9.91 3.97
C TYR A 133 0.29 11.28 3.90
N LYS A 134 -0.61 11.59 4.82
CA LYS A 134 -1.36 12.86 4.89
C LYS A 134 -2.05 13.24 3.57
N VAL A 135 -2.57 12.25 2.82
CA VAL A 135 -3.21 12.46 1.52
C VAL A 135 -4.61 13.03 1.71
N PRO A 136 -4.89 14.27 1.24
CA PRO A 136 -6.24 14.82 1.19
C PRO A 136 -7.16 13.98 0.32
N ARG A 137 -8.43 13.88 0.72
CA ARG A 137 -9.35 12.97 0.02
C ARG A 137 -10.76 13.49 -0.07
N ILE A 138 -11.40 13.12 -1.18
CA ILE A 138 -12.84 13.18 -1.36
C ILE A 138 -13.41 11.75 -1.35
N ALA A 139 -14.69 11.62 -1.14
CA ALA A 139 -15.36 10.32 -1.15
C ALA A 139 -16.49 10.30 -2.19
N PHE A 140 -16.60 9.16 -2.88
CA PHE A 140 -17.65 8.90 -3.84
C PHE A 140 -18.42 7.64 -3.45
N VAL A 141 -19.68 7.80 -3.01
CA VAL A 141 -20.55 6.68 -2.68
C VAL A 141 -21.21 6.18 -3.95
N ASN A 142 -20.69 5.07 -4.47
CA ASN A 142 -21.05 4.45 -5.73
C ASN A 142 -22.16 3.40 -5.56
N LYS A 143 -22.74 2.97 -6.65
CA LYS A 143 -23.80 1.94 -6.69
C LYS A 143 -25.11 2.37 -6.02
N MET A 144 -25.48 3.65 -6.14
CA MET A 144 -26.75 4.17 -5.64
C MET A 144 -27.98 3.53 -6.32
N ASP A 145 -27.78 2.85 -7.44
CA ASP A 145 -28.79 2.10 -8.19
C ASP A 145 -29.09 0.70 -7.65
N ARG A 146 -28.31 0.21 -6.69
CA ARG A 146 -28.45 -1.15 -6.15
C ARG A 146 -29.45 -1.20 -4.99
N THR A 147 -30.15 -2.34 -4.87
CA THR A 147 -31.07 -2.60 -3.76
C THR A 147 -30.33 -2.52 -2.42
N GLY A 148 -30.90 -1.79 -1.46
CA GLY A 148 -30.28 -1.52 -0.17
C GLY A 148 -29.29 -0.35 -0.15
N ALA A 149 -29.18 0.41 -1.25
CA ALA A 149 -28.33 1.59 -1.31
C ALA A 149 -28.77 2.69 -0.34
N ASN A 150 -27.84 3.21 0.46
CA ASN A 150 -28.10 4.28 1.41
C ASN A 150 -26.86 5.18 1.56
N PHE A 151 -26.93 6.38 1.01
CA PHE A 151 -25.87 7.38 1.08
C PHE A 151 -25.56 7.83 2.51
N PHE A 152 -26.58 8.18 3.27
CA PHE A 152 -26.41 8.74 4.62
C PHE A 152 -25.83 7.73 5.60
N ARG A 153 -26.11 6.43 5.40
CA ARG A 153 -25.46 5.37 6.17
C ARG A 153 -23.95 5.31 5.87
N ALA A 154 -23.54 5.46 4.61
CA ALA A 154 -22.12 5.51 4.25
C ALA A 154 -21.44 6.75 4.87
N VAL A 155 -22.09 7.90 4.87
CA VAL A 155 -21.63 9.13 5.55
C VAL A 155 -21.41 8.88 7.04
N GLU A 156 -22.38 8.29 7.72
CA GLU A 156 -22.26 7.99 9.16
C GLU A 156 -21.15 6.97 9.45
N GLN A 157 -20.96 5.98 8.59
CA GLN A 157 -19.89 5.01 8.77
C GLN A 157 -18.49 5.59 8.55
N VAL A 158 -18.31 6.57 7.67
CA VAL A 158 -17.05 7.31 7.55
C VAL A 158 -16.71 7.98 8.88
N LYS A 159 -17.71 8.56 9.55
CA LYS A 159 -17.54 9.18 10.86
C LYS A 159 -17.24 8.16 11.96
N THR A 160 -18.05 7.12 12.06
CA THR A 160 -18.03 6.19 13.20
C THR A 160 -16.95 5.11 13.08
N ARG A 161 -16.66 4.60 11.88
CA ARG A 161 -15.67 3.52 11.65
C ARG A 161 -14.28 4.04 11.26
N LEU A 162 -14.22 5.14 10.50
CA LEU A 162 -12.95 5.69 10.03
C LEU A 162 -12.45 6.87 10.86
N GLY A 163 -13.28 7.40 11.77
CA GLY A 163 -12.94 8.60 12.53
C GLY A 163 -12.81 9.86 11.65
N GLY A 164 -13.40 9.85 10.46
CA GLY A 164 -13.39 10.96 9.53
C GLY A 164 -14.42 12.03 9.90
N ASN A 165 -14.35 13.16 9.20
CA ASN A 165 -15.31 14.26 9.29
C ASN A 165 -15.98 14.48 7.91
N PRO A 166 -16.94 13.64 7.54
CA PRO A 166 -17.57 13.69 6.22
C PRO A 166 -18.44 14.90 6.05
N VAL A 167 -18.30 15.59 4.93
CA VAL A 167 -19.11 16.75 4.55
C VAL A 167 -19.76 16.48 3.19
N PRO A 168 -21.05 16.09 3.15
CA PRO A 168 -21.78 15.95 1.90
C PRO A 168 -21.80 17.26 1.09
N ILE A 169 -21.42 17.14 -0.17
CA ILE A 169 -21.46 18.23 -1.17
C ILE A 169 -22.67 18.06 -2.07
N VAL A 170 -23.18 16.84 -2.15
CA VAL A 170 -24.40 16.49 -2.85
C VAL A 170 -25.27 15.59 -1.96
N VAL A 171 -26.57 15.56 -2.23
CA VAL A 171 -27.48 14.56 -1.69
C VAL A 171 -28.17 13.82 -2.84
N PRO A 172 -28.47 12.51 -2.71
CA PRO A 172 -29.07 11.75 -3.79
C PRO A 172 -30.53 12.13 -4.07
N ILE A 173 -30.92 12.08 -5.33
CA ILE A 173 -32.32 12.13 -5.77
C ILE A 173 -32.78 10.70 -6.00
N GLY A 174 -33.52 10.16 -5.03
CA GLY A 174 -33.90 8.76 -5.03
C GLY A 174 -32.77 7.81 -4.64
N ALA A 175 -33.09 6.54 -4.61
CA ALA A 175 -32.16 5.45 -4.37
C ALA A 175 -32.64 4.20 -5.07
N GLU A 176 -31.79 3.18 -5.23
CA GLU A 176 -32.11 1.92 -5.90
C GLU A 176 -32.59 2.16 -7.34
N GLU A 177 -33.64 1.50 -7.75
CA GLU A 177 -34.22 1.66 -9.10
C GLU A 177 -34.69 3.10 -9.39
N ASN A 178 -34.99 3.89 -8.34
CA ASN A 178 -35.45 5.26 -8.44
C ASN A 178 -34.32 6.29 -8.38
N PHE A 179 -33.07 5.87 -8.39
CA PHE A 179 -31.94 6.80 -8.39
C PHE A 179 -31.84 7.56 -9.72
N GLN A 180 -32.10 8.85 -9.70
CA GLN A 180 -32.16 9.71 -10.89
C GLN A 180 -30.93 10.60 -11.06
N GLY A 181 -30.41 11.12 -9.97
CA GLY A 181 -29.32 12.08 -9.97
C GLY A 181 -29.01 12.58 -8.56
N VAL A 182 -28.51 13.80 -8.48
CA VAL A 182 -28.12 14.41 -7.20
C VAL A 182 -28.61 15.84 -7.09
N VAL A 183 -28.77 16.33 -5.87
CA VAL A 183 -28.88 17.75 -5.58
C VAL A 183 -27.48 18.26 -5.25
N ASP A 184 -26.98 19.22 -5.99
CA ASP A 184 -25.73 19.93 -5.69
C ASP A 184 -26.02 20.98 -4.61
N LEU A 185 -25.43 20.82 -3.45
CA LEU A 185 -25.64 21.68 -2.28
C LEU A 185 -24.94 23.05 -2.41
N ILE A 186 -23.93 23.16 -3.28
CA ILE A 186 -23.26 24.44 -3.55
C ILE A 186 -24.16 25.31 -4.44
N GLU A 187 -24.67 24.73 -5.51
CA GLU A 187 -25.53 25.42 -6.48
C GLU A 187 -27.01 25.48 -6.06
N MET A 188 -27.44 24.62 -5.14
CA MET A 188 -28.84 24.37 -4.78
C MET A 188 -29.69 24.06 -6.01
N LYS A 189 -29.22 23.12 -6.81
CA LYS A 189 -29.91 22.65 -8.02
C LYS A 189 -29.83 21.14 -8.12
N ALA A 190 -30.87 20.56 -8.70
CA ALA A 190 -30.84 19.14 -9.11
C ALA A 190 -29.99 18.98 -10.36
N ILE A 191 -29.24 17.90 -10.43
CA ILE A 191 -28.49 17.45 -11.62
C ILE A 191 -29.04 16.08 -12.02
N ILE A 192 -29.63 16.00 -13.20
CA ILE A 192 -30.19 14.76 -13.77
C ILE A 192 -29.43 14.40 -15.01
N TRP A 193 -28.87 13.19 -15.07
CA TRP A 193 -28.16 12.68 -16.23
C TRP A 193 -29.10 11.89 -17.16
N ASP A 194 -28.95 12.12 -18.47
CA ASP A 194 -29.68 11.37 -19.47
C ASP A 194 -29.03 10.01 -19.73
N GLU A 195 -29.79 8.93 -19.53
CA GLU A 195 -29.30 7.55 -19.74
C GLU A 195 -29.07 7.22 -21.21
N ALA A 196 -29.88 7.79 -22.12
CA ALA A 196 -29.76 7.52 -23.56
C ALA A 196 -28.45 8.05 -24.14
N SER A 197 -27.93 9.15 -23.60
CA SER A 197 -26.64 9.73 -23.98
C SER A 197 -25.45 9.11 -23.22
N GLN A 198 -25.65 8.04 -22.47
CA GLN A 198 -24.63 7.46 -21.57
C GLN A 198 -24.07 8.49 -20.56
N GLY A 199 -24.92 9.39 -20.09
CA GLY A 199 -24.56 10.43 -19.15
C GLY A 199 -23.79 11.63 -19.75
N MET A 200 -23.57 11.66 -21.06
CA MET A 200 -22.92 12.80 -21.71
C MET A 200 -23.76 14.09 -21.67
N GLN A 201 -25.08 13.94 -21.61
CA GLN A 201 -26.01 15.03 -21.44
C GLN A 201 -26.57 15.00 -20.03
N PHE A 202 -26.70 16.19 -19.43
CA PHE A 202 -27.28 16.39 -18.12
C PHE A 202 -28.04 17.71 -18.09
N GLU A 203 -28.97 17.80 -17.17
CA GLU A 203 -29.81 19.00 -16.99
C GLU A 203 -29.76 19.47 -15.53
N TYR A 204 -29.68 20.79 -15.37
CA TYR A 204 -29.92 21.43 -14.07
C TYR A 204 -31.40 21.72 -13.92
N GLY A 205 -31.98 21.29 -12.80
CA GLY A 205 -33.39 21.48 -12.50
C GLY A 205 -33.60 22.01 -11.09
N GLU A 206 -34.88 22.20 -10.78
CA GLU A 206 -35.30 22.54 -9.41
C GLU A 206 -35.16 21.31 -8.51
N ILE A 207 -34.88 21.58 -7.22
CA ILE A 207 -34.83 20.52 -6.20
C ILE A 207 -36.24 19.93 -6.04
N PRO A 208 -36.39 18.58 -6.09
CA PRO A 208 -37.64 17.92 -5.81
C PRO A 208 -38.24 18.38 -4.47
N ALA A 209 -39.56 18.65 -4.43
CA ALA A 209 -40.20 19.24 -3.27
C ALA A 209 -40.03 18.45 -1.96
N ASP A 210 -39.94 17.13 -2.06
CA ASP A 210 -39.69 16.21 -0.94
C ASP A 210 -38.24 16.21 -0.45
N LEU A 211 -37.31 16.79 -1.18
CA LEU A 211 -35.89 16.87 -0.84
C LEU A 211 -35.43 18.27 -0.42
N VAL A 212 -36.31 19.29 -0.50
CA VAL A 212 -35.93 20.66 -0.18
C VAL A 212 -35.45 20.81 1.26
N ASP A 213 -36.15 20.22 2.22
CA ASP A 213 -35.78 20.28 3.63
C ASP A 213 -34.45 19.56 3.88
N THR A 214 -34.28 18.38 3.34
CA THR A 214 -33.03 17.61 3.43
C THR A 214 -31.84 18.36 2.79
N ALA A 215 -32.06 18.97 1.61
CA ALA A 215 -31.05 19.76 0.94
C ALA A 215 -30.63 20.98 1.77
N ASN A 216 -31.59 21.69 2.37
CA ASN A 216 -31.32 22.84 3.23
C ASN A 216 -30.56 22.44 4.50
N GLU A 217 -30.92 21.34 5.14
CA GLU A 217 -30.22 20.83 6.32
C GLU A 217 -28.76 20.51 5.99
N TRP A 218 -28.50 19.74 4.95
CA TRP A 218 -27.13 19.36 4.56
C TRP A 218 -26.34 20.53 4.00
N ARG A 219 -27.00 21.51 3.33
CA ARG A 219 -26.34 22.75 2.93
C ARG A 219 -25.86 23.53 4.15
N THR A 220 -26.69 23.66 5.20
CA THR A 220 -26.30 24.32 6.45
C THR A 220 -25.06 23.64 7.04
N ASN A 221 -25.03 22.30 7.15
CA ASN A 221 -23.90 21.57 7.64
C ASN A 221 -22.63 21.82 6.78
N MET A 222 -22.77 21.90 5.46
CA MET A 222 -21.66 22.19 4.54
C MET A 222 -21.13 23.62 4.73
N ILE A 223 -22.02 24.61 4.86
CA ILE A 223 -21.63 26.02 5.06
C ILE A 223 -20.93 26.18 6.41
N GLU A 224 -21.43 25.56 7.48
CA GLU A 224 -20.77 25.56 8.79
C GLU A 224 -19.36 24.97 8.69
N ALA A 225 -19.22 23.83 8.00
CA ALA A 225 -17.90 23.23 7.77
C ALA A 225 -16.97 24.15 6.95
N ALA A 226 -17.49 24.90 5.98
CA ALA A 226 -16.71 25.87 5.21
C ALA A 226 -16.32 27.09 6.06
N ALA A 227 -17.24 27.59 6.90
CA ALA A 227 -17.01 28.75 7.76
C ALA A 227 -15.88 28.53 8.78
N GLU A 228 -15.74 27.31 9.28
CA GLU A 228 -14.68 26.94 10.23
C GLU A 228 -13.24 27.02 9.63
N ALA A 229 -13.10 27.29 8.32
CA ALA A 229 -11.80 27.41 7.67
C ALA A 229 -11.04 28.69 8.09
N SER A 230 -11.72 29.76 8.48
CA SER A 230 -11.11 30.99 8.96
C SER A 230 -12.06 31.81 9.85
N GLU A 231 -11.49 32.65 10.70
CA GLU A 231 -12.26 33.58 11.53
C GLU A 231 -13.13 34.52 10.67
N GLU A 232 -12.60 34.99 9.56
CA GLU A 232 -13.31 35.90 8.62
C GLU A 232 -14.60 35.25 8.05
N LEU A 233 -14.48 33.98 7.61
CA LEU A 233 -15.65 33.24 7.09
C LEU A 233 -16.66 32.92 8.20
N MET A 234 -16.17 32.61 9.40
CA MET A 234 -17.03 32.34 10.55
C MET A 234 -17.79 33.58 10.97
N ASP A 235 -17.12 34.73 11.08
CA ASP A 235 -17.77 36.01 11.43
C ASP A 235 -18.82 36.36 10.41
N LYS A 236 -18.52 36.27 9.13
CA LYS A 236 -19.48 36.51 8.05
C LYS A 236 -20.70 35.59 8.13
N TYR A 237 -20.45 34.30 8.33
CA TYR A 237 -21.57 33.34 8.47
C TYR A 237 -22.45 33.64 9.67
N LEU A 238 -21.88 34.06 10.82
CA LEU A 238 -22.62 34.42 12.01
C LEU A 238 -23.42 35.73 11.83
N GLU A 239 -22.94 36.68 11.03
CA GLU A 239 -23.58 37.94 10.73
C GLU A 239 -24.66 37.82 9.66
N GLU A 240 -24.38 37.16 8.57
CA GLU A 240 -25.23 37.10 7.36
C GLU A 240 -26.05 35.81 7.27
N GLY A 241 -25.65 34.73 7.97
CA GLY A 241 -26.28 33.40 7.93
C GLY A 241 -26.00 32.61 6.64
N GLU A 242 -25.18 33.13 5.73
CA GLU A 242 -24.90 32.53 4.42
C GLU A 242 -23.47 32.88 3.98
N LEU A 243 -22.89 32.02 3.10
CA LEU A 243 -21.63 32.26 2.41
C LEU A 243 -21.87 32.23 0.90
N THR A 244 -21.05 32.94 0.15
CA THR A 244 -21.07 32.85 -1.31
C THR A 244 -20.56 31.50 -1.78
N LYS A 245 -20.85 31.11 -3.01
CA LYS A 245 -20.35 29.88 -3.63
C LYS A 245 -18.82 29.78 -3.58
N GLU A 246 -18.14 30.88 -3.92
CA GLU A 246 -16.67 30.96 -3.93
C GLU A 246 -16.11 30.78 -2.52
N GLU A 247 -16.74 31.36 -1.51
CA GLU A 247 -16.34 31.22 -0.12
C GLU A 247 -16.58 29.79 0.41
N ILE A 248 -17.69 29.15 0.03
CA ILE A 248 -17.96 27.74 0.37
C ILE A 248 -16.88 26.85 -0.23
N VAL A 249 -16.61 26.99 -1.52
CA VAL A 249 -15.57 26.18 -2.22
C VAL A 249 -14.21 26.43 -1.59
N PHE A 250 -13.85 27.66 -1.31
CA PHE A 250 -12.59 28.02 -0.64
C PHE A 250 -12.48 27.38 0.74
N GLY A 251 -13.50 27.49 1.58
CA GLY A 251 -13.49 26.96 2.94
C GLY A 251 -13.42 25.43 2.95
N ILE A 252 -14.23 24.76 2.14
CA ILE A 252 -14.22 23.30 2.01
C ILE A 252 -12.85 22.83 1.48
N ARG A 253 -12.30 23.50 0.45
CA ARG A 253 -10.97 23.17 -0.06
C ARG A 253 -9.88 23.32 1.00
N ALA A 254 -9.84 24.45 1.70
CA ALA A 254 -8.81 24.73 2.70
C ALA A 254 -8.77 23.64 3.77
N ARG A 255 -9.92 23.24 4.29
CA ARG A 255 -10.02 22.19 5.32
C ARG A 255 -9.77 20.79 4.77
N THR A 256 -10.14 20.54 3.51
CA THR A 256 -9.83 19.25 2.84
C THR A 256 -8.32 19.07 2.68
N LEU A 257 -7.61 20.12 2.27
CA LEU A 257 -6.15 20.09 2.14
C LEU A 257 -5.42 19.81 3.46
N LEU A 258 -6.01 20.24 4.58
CA LEU A 258 -5.50 19.96 5.93
C LEU A 258 -5.96 18.58 6.49
N ASN A 259 -6.71 17.82 5.72
CA ASN A 259 -7.32 16.55 6.13
C ASN A 259 -8.32 16.67 7.31
N GLU A 260 -8.86 17.86 7.58
CA GLU A 260 -9.84 18.08 8.64
C GLU A 260 -11.23 17.60 8.28
N ILE A 261 -11.59 17.68 7.01
CA ILE A 261 -12.89 17.23 6.47
C ILE A 261 -12.69 16.42 5.20
N GLN A 262 -13.72 15.65 4.84
CA GLN A 262 -13.76 14.86 3.62
C GLN A 262 -15.05 15.16 2.86
N PRO A 263 -14.98 15.89 1.72
CA PRO A 263 -16.13 16.10 0.85
C PRO A 263 -16.71 14.79 0.35
N MET A 264 -18.02 14.60 0.48
CA MET A 264 -18.69 13.38 0.05
C MET A 264 -19.67 13.64 -1.08
N LEU A 265 -19.59 12.79 -2.09
CA LEU A 265 -20.46 12.76 -3.26
C LEU A 265 -21.08 11.37 -3.41
N CYS A 266 -22.08 11.24 -4.26
CA CYS A 266 -22.66 9.95 -4.59
C CYS A 266 -23.05 9.85 -6.07
N GLY A 267 -23.25 8.62 -6.51
CA GLY A 267 -23.64 8.33 -7.88
C GLY A 267 -23.74 6.84 -8.17
N SER A 268 -23.85 6.55 -9.44
CA SER A 268 -23.73 5.20 -9.98
C SER A 268 -22.87 5.25 -11.24
N ALA A 269 -21.63 4.81 -11.13
CA ALA A 269 -20.72 4.73 -12.26
C ALA A 269 -21.28 3.80 -13.36
N PHE A 270 -21.91 2.68 -12.99
CA PHE A 270 -22.55 1.76 -13.92
C PHE A 270 -23.70 2.42 -14.71
N LYS A 271 -24.51 3.23 -14.03
CA LYS A 271 -25.60 3.98 -14.65
C LYS A 271 -25.18 5.33 -15.24
N ASN A 272 -23.88 5.63 -15.26
CA ASN A 272 -23.33 6.87 -15.83
C ASN A 272 -23.84 8.15 -15.15
N LYS A 273 -24.04 8.13 -13.83
CA LYS A 273 -24.57 9.24 -13.03
C LYS A 273 -23.60 9.66 -11.92
N GLY A 274 -23.27 10.93 -11.85
CA GLY A 274 -22.50 11.52 -10.74
C GLY A 274 -20.97 11.57 -10.91
N VAL A 275 -20.37 10.83 -11.84
CA VAL A 275 -18.91 10.78 -12.02
C VAL A 275 -18.34 12.13 -12.50
N GLN A 276 -19.04 12.82 -13.39
CA GLN A 276 -18.59 14.15 -13.85
C GLN A 276 -18.60 15.18 -12.72
N ARG A 277 -19.62 15.14 -11.83
CA ARG A 277 -19.64 16.02 -10.64
C ARG A 277 -18.49 15.69 -9.68
N MET A 278 -18.11 14.41 -9.58
CA MET A 278 -16.93 14.01 -8.82
C MET A 278 -15.64 14.58 -9.46
N LEU A 279 -15.52 14.59 -10.80
CA LEU A 279 -14.37 15.21 -11.49
C LEU A 279 -14.30 16.72 -11.23
N ASP A 280 -15.44 17.41 -11.15
CA ASP A 280 -15.48 18.80 -10.75
C ASP A 280 -14.97 18.98 -9.31
N ALA A 281 -15.40 18.11 -8.39
CA ALA A 281 -14.94 18.09 -7.01
C ALA A 281 -13.43 17.82 -6.88
N VAL A 282 -12.84 17.00 -7.75
CA VAL A 282 -11.39 16.82 -7.83
C VAL A 282 -10.67 18.14 -8.09
N ILE A 283 -11.17 18.95 -9.02
CA ILE A 283 -10.61 20.28 -9.31
C ILE A 283 -10.85 21.24 -8.15
N GLU A 284 -12.07 21.24 -7.58
CA GLU A 284 -12.49 22.18 -6.54
C GLU A 284 -11.76 21.94 -5.22
N PHE A 285 -11.57 20.68 -4.80
CA PHE A 285 -11.20 20.35 -3.42
C PHE A 285 -9.86 19.62 -3.27
N LEU A 286 -9.35 18.92 -4.28
CA LEU A 286 -8.09 18.21 -4.18
C LEU A 286 -6.89 19.10 -4.55
N PRO A 287 -5.70 18.83 -3.96
CA PRO A 287 -4.54 19.69 -4.12
C PRO A 287 -3.89 19.58 -5.50
N ALA A 288 -3.26 20.68 -5.91
CA ALA A 288 -2.20 20.68 -6.90
C ALA A 288 -0.86 20.28 -6.23
N PRO A 289 0.18 19.91 -7.02
CA PRO A 289 1.50 19.63 -6.45
C PRO A 289 2.11 20.80 -5.66
N THR A 290 1.68 22.02 -5.91
CA THR A 290 2.09 23.24 -5.20
C THR A 290 1.33 23.49 -3.90
N ASP A 291 0.23 22.79 -3.65
CA ASP A 291 -0.59 22.94 -2.45
C ASP A 291 -0.17 21.97 -1.34
N VAL A 292 0.67 20.99 -1.65
CA VAL A 292 1.21 20.03 -0.69
C VAL A 292 2.56 20.48 -0.17
N GLU A 293 2.96 19.99 1.03
CA GLU A 293 4.27 20.31 1.58
C GLU A 293 5.39 19.89 0.61
N ALA A 294 6.47 20.69 0.57
CA ALA A 294 7.67 20.35 -0.18
C ALA A 294 8.21 18.99 0.23
N ILE A 295 8.59 18.17 -0.75
CA ILE A 295 9.09 16.83 -0.47
C ILE A 295 10.37 16.89 0.37
N LYS A 296 10.42 16.09 1.41
CA LYS A 296 11.57 15.95 2.30
C LYS A 296 12.49 14.82 1.87
N GLY A 297 13.75 14.94 2.22
CA GLY A 297 14.75 13.90 1.99
C GLY A 297 16.02 14.19 2.77
N ILE A 298 16.99 13.30 2.62
CA ILE A 298 18.32 13.41 3.26
C ILE A 298 19.33 13.89 2.21
N LEU A 299 20.05 14.95 2.53
CA LEU A 299 21.10 15.49 1.67
C LEU A 299 22.35 14.62 1.77
N ASP A 300 23.15 14.60 0.68
CA ASP A 300 24.46 13.95 0.66
C ASP A 300 25.52 14.89 1.25
N ASP A 301 25.37 15.22 2.51
CA ASP A 301 26.35 15.97 3.29
C ASP A 301 26.89 15.08 4.45
N LYS A 302 28.01 15.53 5.07
CA LYS A 302 28.63 14.77 6.17
C LYS A 302 27.74 14.60 7.41
N ALA A 303 26.68 15.41 7.52
CA ALA A 303 25.77 15.42 8.65
C ALA A 303 24.45 14.66 8.33
N GLU A 304 24.28 14.19 7.07
CA GLU A 304 23.02 13.59 6.61
C GLU A 304 21.81 14.46 6.95
N SER A 305 21.94 15.77 6.69
CA SER A 305 20.93 16.74 7.11
C SER A 305 19.64 16.60 6.28
N GLU A 306 18.51 16.94 6.90
CA GLU A 306 17.25 17.01 6.18
C GLU A 306 17.25 18.15 5.16
N GLY A 307 16.75 17.87 3.97
CA GLY A 307 16.54 18.83 2.90
C GLY A 307 15.16 18.74 2.32
N THR A 308 14.75 19.79 1.61
CA THR A 308 13.45 19.84 0.94
C THR A 308 13.63 20.16 -0.53
N ARG A 309 12.65 19.78 -1.35
CA ARG A 309 12.53 20.17 -2.76
C ARG A 309 11.12 20.71 -3.02
N GLU A 310 11.07 21.96 -3.46
CA GLU A 310 9.81 22.58 -3.84
C GLU A 310 9.34 22.09 -5.21
N ALA A 311 8.02 22.07 -5.40
CA ALA A 311 7.40 21.68 -6.66
C ALA A 311 7.55 22.80 -7.71
N SER A 312 8.77 22.98 -8.22
CA SER A 312 9.16 24.01 -9.21
C SER A 312 10.05 23.42 -10.30
N ASP A 313 9.89 23.89 -11.52
CA ASP A 313 10.73 23.50 -12.66
C ASP A 313 12.17 24.02 -12.55
N GLU A 314 12.37 25.13 -11.81
CA GLU A 314 13.68 25.74 -11.57
C GLU A 314 14.47 25.08 -10.45
N ALA A 315 13.81 24.30 -9.59
CA ALA A 315 14.48 23.56 -8.53
C ALA A 315 15.32 22.41 -9.09
N PRO A 316 16.36 21.95 -8.36
CA PRO A 316 17.13 20.78 -8.77
C PRO A 316 16.22 19.56 -8.94
N PHE A 317 16.48 18.76 -9.98
CA PHE A 317 15.68 17.57 -10.29
C PHE A 317 15.66 16.57 -9.13
N SER A 318 14.47 16.14 -8.77
CA SER A 318 14.25 14.98 -7.89
C SER A 318 12.98 14.24 -8.26
N ALA A 319 13.04 12.91 -8.23
CA ALA A 319 11.93 12.03 -8.53
C ALA A 319 12.00 10.74 -7.71
N LEU A 320 10.86 10.10 -7.52
CA LEU A 320 10.74 8.80 -6.88
C LEU A 320 10.29 7.76 -7.91
N ALA A 321 11.05 6.67 -8.03
CA ALA A 321 10.67 5.50 -8.80
C ALA A 321 9.72 4.66 -7.96
N PHE A 322 8.42 4.72 -8.25
CA PHE A 322 7.41 4.08 -7.40
C PHE A 322 6.89 2.75 -7.94
N LYS A 323 7.13 2.46 -9.23
CA LYS A 323 6.70 1.21 -9.85
C LYS A 323 7.63 0.82 -11.00
N ILE A 324 7.90 -0.47 -11.11
CA ILE A 324 8.59 -1.06 -12.26
C ILE A 324 7.65 -2.06 -12.91
N MET A 325 7.60 -2.06 -14.22
CA MET A 325 6.82 -2.97 -15.03
C MET A 325 7.67 -3.52 -16.16
N ASN A 326 7.62 -4.83 -16.39
CA ASN A 326 8.24 -5.46 -17.54
C ASN A 326 7.27 -5.44 -18.73
N ASP A 327 7.69 -4.81 -19.80
CA ASP A 327 6.97 -4.80 -21.07
C ASP A 327 7.67 -5.69 -22.09
N LYS A 328 6.88 -6.47 -22.85
CA LYS A 328 7.41 -7.44 -23.82
C LYS A 328 8.17 -6.77 -24.99
N PHE A 329 7.84 -5.52 -25.32
CA PHE A 329 8.39 -4.79 -26.47
C PHE A 329 9.42 -3.74 -26.09
N VAL A 330 9.26 -3.09 -24.96
CA VAL A 330 10.06 -1.94 -24.54
C VAL A 330 11.06 -2.31 -23.45
N GLY A 331 10.87 -3.44 -22.79
CA GLY A 331 11.65 -3.86 -21.64
C GLY A 331 11.14 -3.23 -20.33
N ASN A 332 12.07 -2.86 -19.43
CA ASN A 332 11.67 -2.28 -18.15
C ASN A 332 11.15 -0.85 -18.30
N LEU A 333 9.93 -0.64 -17.85
CA LEU A 333 9.31 0.66 -17.66
C LEU A 333 9.40 1.03 -16.18
N THR A 334 10.08 2.11 -15.86
CA THR A 334 10.18 2.64 -14.48
C THR A 334 9.28 3.86 -14.36
N PHE A 335 8.17 3.71 -13.64
CA PHE A 335 7.26 4.83 -13.36
C PHE A 335 7.86 5.73 -12.29
N VAL A 336 7.93 7.01 -12.60
CA VAL A 336 8.49 8.02 -11.71
C VAL A 336 7.49 9.14 -11.45
N ARG A 337 7.45 9.62 -10.21
CA ARG A 337 6.85 10.89 -9.82
C ARG A 337 7.95 11.92 -9.71
N VAL A 338 7.90 12.97 -10.53
CA VAL A 338 8.81 14.11 -10.43
C VAL A 338 8.30 15.09 -9.39
N TYR A 339 9.10 15.35 -8.36
CA TYR A 339 8.77 16.31 -7.31
C TYR A 339 9.33 17.70 -7.59
N SER A 340 10.51 17.79 -8.21
CA SER A 340 11.16 19.06 -8.55
C SER A 340 11.97 18.96 -9.82
N GLY A 341 12.17 20.08 -10.48
CA GLY A 341 13.01 20.20 -11.67
C GLY A 341 12.42 19.59 -12.93
N VAL A 342 13.29 19.34 -13.91
CA VAL A 342 12.94 18.81 -15.23
C VAL A 342 13.90 17.68 -15.59
N LEU A 343 13.33 16.55 -16.04
CA LEU A 343 14.07 15.42 -16.58
C LEU A 343 13.83 15.33 -18.10
N LYS A 344 14.88 15.32 -18.89
CA LYS A 344 14.81 15.19 -20.36
C LYS A 344 15.14 13.78 -20.81
N ALA A 345 14.48 13.34 -21.87
CA ALA A 345 14.83 12.08 -22.54
C ALA A 345 16.30 12.13 -23.02
N GLY A 346 17.02 11.04 -22.86
CA GLY A 346 18.44 10.95 -23.19
C GLY A 346 19.39 11.57 -22.16
N SER A 347 18.90 12.23 -21.08
CA SER A 347 19.75 12.85 -20.07
C SER A 347 20.23 11.85 -19.00
N PRO A 348 21.37 12.14 -18.36
CA PRO A 348 21.81 11.41 -17.19
C PRO A 348 20.98 11.80 -15.96
N CYS A 349 20.85 10.89 -15.02
CA CYS A 349 20.35 11.11 -13.67
C CYS A 349 21.19 10.31 -12.66
N TYR A 350 21.10 10.64 -11.40
CA TYR A 350 21.81 9.97 -10.33
C TYR A 350 20.86 9.24 -9.40
N ASN A 351 21.19 7.98 -9.09
CA ASN A 351 20.48 7.18 -8.10
C ASN A 351 21.32 7.13 -6.80
N PRO A 352 21.00 7.94 -5.79
CA PRO A 352 21.77 8.02 -4.56
C PRO A 352 21.68 6.74 -3.72
N VAL A 353 20.58 6.00 -3.82
CA VAL A 353 20.38 4.73 -3.08
C VAL A 353 21.34 3.65 -3.56
N LYS A 354 21.58 3.58 -4.87
CA LYS A 354 22.52 2.63 -5.49
C LYS A 354 23.91 3.23 -5.69
N MET A 355 24.09 4.55 -5.43
CA MET A 355 25.32 5.30 -5.73
C MET A 355 25.78 5.15 -7.18
N LYS A 356 24.83 5.22 -8.13
CA LYS A 356 25.06 5.00 -9.53
C LYS A 356 24.49 6.09 -10.42
N ARG A 357 25.21 6.42 -11.46
CA ARG A 357 24.70 7.23 -12.59
C ARG A 357 23.91 6.33 -13.52
N GLU A 358 22.72 6.79 -13.89
CA GLU A 358 21.88 6.16 -14.89
C GLU A 358 21.54 7.12 -16.02
N ARG A 359 21.07 6.59 -17.11
CA ARG A 359 20.65 7.39 -18.27
C ARG A 359 19.22 7.01 -18.64
N VAL A 360 18.37 7.99 -18.68
CA VAL A 360 16.99 7.85 -19.20
C VAL A 360 17.05 7.81 -20.73
N GLY A 361 16.67 6.70 -21.32
CA GLY A 361 16.64 6.57 -22.78
C GLY A 361 15.47 7.33 -23.39
N ARG A 362 14.25 6.90 -23.06
CA ARG A 362 12.98 7.51 -23.48
C ARG A 362 12.12 7.78 -22.27
N ILE A 363 11.21 8.74 -22.41
CA ILE A 363 10.16 9.02 -21.43
C ILE A 363 8.83 8.79 -22.13
N VAL A 364 7.96 8.01 -21.53
CA VAL A 364 6.67 7.59 -22.07
C VAL A 364 5.54 8.05 -21.15
N GLN A 365 4.57 8.73 -21.71
CA GLN A 365 3.33 9.09 -21.04
C GLN A 365 2.24 8.11 -21.44
N MET A 366 1.48 7.63 -20.46
CA MET A 366 0.39 6.69 -20.68
C MET A 366 -0.92 7.45 -20.90
N HIS A 367 -1.58 7.17 -22.02
CA HIS A 367 -2.90 7.66 -22.38
C HIS A 367 -3.80 6.46 -22.68
N ALA A 368 -4.58 6.02 -21.71
CA ALA A 368 -5.41 4.82 -21.84
C ALA A 368 -4.61 3.63 -22.44
N ASN A 369 -4.94 3.19 -23.66
CA ASN A 369 -4.23 2.11 -24.37
C ASN A 369 -3.01 2.60 -25.17
N ASP A 370 -2.81 3.89 -25.28
CA ASP A 370 -1.74 4.48 -26.10
C ASP A 370 -0.56 4.94 -25.26
N ARG A 371 0.63 4.81 -25.83
CA ARG A 371 1.89 5.27 -25.25
C ARG A 371 2.44 6.37 -26.12
N LYS A 372 2.64 7.53 -25.52
CA LYS A 372 3.20 8.69 -26.22
C LYS A 372 4.60 8.98 -25.69
N ASP A 373 5.58 8.98 -26.59
CA ASP A 373 6.92 9.46 -26.27
C ASP A 373 6.88 10.98 -26.03
N ILE A 374 7.50 11.41 -24.94
CA ILE A 374 7.63 12.83 -24.59
C ILE A 374 9.10 13.18 -24.40
N GLU A 375 9.46 14.42 -24.72
CA GLU A 375 10.85 14.89 -24.66
C GLU A 375 11.33 15.16 -23.25
N GLU A 376 10.43 15.60 -22.36
CA GLU A 376 10.74 15.97 -20.99
C GLU A 376 9.54 15.76 -20.06
N ILE A 377 9.85 15.53 -18.79
CA ILE A 377 8.88 15.47 -17.69
C ILE A 377 9.27 16.49 -16.62
N ARG A 378 8.30 17.16 -16.02
CA ARG A 378 8.49 18.32 -15.15
C ARG A 378 7.98 18.08 -13.75
N ALA A 379 8.32 18.97 -12.82
CA ALA A 379 7.82 18.95 -11.45
C ALA A 379 6.29 18.75 -11.41
N GLY A 380 5.84 17.86 -10.52
CA GLY A 380 4.42 17.52 -10.34
C GLY A 380 3.88 16.47 -11.30
N ASP A 381 4.66 15.94 -12.23
CA ASP A 381 4.18 15.01 -13.23
C ASP A 381 4.55 13.55 -12.93
N ILE A 382 3.85 12.63 -13.59
CA ILE A 382 4.06 11.19 -13.55
C ILE A 382 4.26 10.68 -14.96
N ALA A 383 5.32 9.90 -15.18
CA ALA A 383 5.57 9.23 -16.46
C ALA A 383 6.42 7.98 -16.26
N ALA A 384 6.57 7.19 -17.32
CA ALA A 384 7.43 6.02 -17.34
C ALA A 384 8.77 6.31 -18.04
N CYS A 385 9.87 5.99 -17.40
CA CYS A 385 11.22 6.05 -17.95
C CYS A 385 11.65 4.69 -18.49
N VAL A 386 12.22 4.68 -19.69
CA VAL A 386 12.83 3.50 -20.31
C VAL A 386 14.34 3.64 -20.28
N GLY A 387 15.04 2.54 -20.00
CA GLY A 387 16.51 2.47 -20.07
C GLY A 387 17.22 2.53 -18.73
N LEU A 388 16.49 2.70 -17.61
CA LEU A 388 17.04 2.56 -16.26
C LEU A 388 17.32 1.07 -15.97
N LYS A 389 18.56 0.75 -15.59
CA LYS A 389 19.03 -0.65 -15.44
C LYS A 389 19.08 -1.11 -13.99
N ASP A 390 19.57 -0.23 -13.13
CA ASP A 390 19.86 -0.54 -11.73
C ASP A 390 18.78 -0.02 -10.77
N THR A 391 17.92 0.88 -11.22
CA THR A 391 16.83 1.46 -10.42
C THR A 391 15.81 0.39 -10.04
N THR A 392 15.44 0.37 -8.77
CA THR A 392 14.40 -0.48 -8.19
C THR A 392 13.26 0.37 -7.61
N THR A 393 12.13 -0.25 -7.33
CA THR A 393 10.99 0.44 -6.71
C THR A 393 11.38 1.01 -5.35
N GLY A 394 11.05 2.28 -5.13
CA GLY A 394 11.43 3.03 -3.93
C GLY A 394 12.73 3.83 -4.07
N ASP A 395 13.48 3.68 -5.15
CA ASP A 395 14.70 4.44 -5.37
C ASP A 395 14.41 5.90 -5.75
N THR A 396 15.31 6.79 -5.32
CA THR A 396 15.31 8.19 -5.73
C THR A 396 16.14 8.36 -6.99
N LEU A 397 15.68 9.23 -7.88
CA LEU A 397 16.46 9.74 -9.00
C LEU A 397 16.60 11.26 -8.81
N CYS A 398 17.80 11.79 -8.92
CA CYS A 398 18.05 13.21 -8.69
C CYS A 398 19.16 13.79 -9.60
N ASP A 399 19.34 15.10 -9.48
CA ASP A 399 20.50 15.81 -10.05
C ASP A 399 21.76 15.42 -9.27
N GLU A 400 22.81 15.03 -10.00
CA GLU A 400 24.08 14.62 -9.42
C GLU A 400 24.80 15.73 -8.65
N ASN A 401 24.59 17.00 -9.03
CA ASN A 401 25.21 18.14 -8.37
C ASN A 401 24.44 18.61 -7.13
N ASN A 402 23.21 18.14 -6.96
CA ASN A 402 22.31 18.50 -5.87
C ASN A 402 21.64 17.23 -5.33
N VAL A 403 22.45 16.33 -4.80
CA VAL A 403 21.99 15.01 -4.35
C VAL A 403 21.03 15.12 -3.18
N ILE A 404 19.92 14.41 -3.26
CA ILE A 404 18.96 14.19 -2.20
C ILE A 404 18.44 12.76 -2.29
N THR A 405 18.32 12.09 -1.16
CA THR A 405 17.61 10.80 -1.07
C THR A 405 16.25 11.07 -0.46
N LEU A 406 15.19 10.93 -1.24
CA LEU A 406 13.82 11.11 -0.76
C LEU A 406 13.47 10.01 0.24
N GLU A 407 12.52 10.29 1.12
CA GLU A 407 12.03 9.31 2.08
C GLU A 407 11.65 7.99 1.40
N ARG A 408 12.17 6.88 1.91
CA ARG A 408 11.95 5.56 1.32
C ARG A 408 10.55 5.07 1.62
N MET A 409 10.01 4.26 0.69
CA MET A 409 8.81 3.49 0.96
C MET A 409 9.15 2.33 1.90
N GLU A 410 8.31 2.12 2.90
CA GLU A 410 8.35 0.91 3.73
C GLU A 410 7.51 -0.16 3.06
N PHE A 411 8.07 -1.34 2.95
CA PHE A 411 7.37 -2.46 2.34
C PHE A 411 7.08 -3.53 3.41
N PRO A 412 5.84 -4.05 3.48
CA PRO A 412 5.50 -5.09 4.43
C PRO A 412 6.27 -6.37 4.13
N GLU A 413 6.66 -7.08 5.18
CA GLU A 413 7.30 -8.38 5.04
C GLU A 413 6.28 -9.46 4.64
N PRO A 414 6.67 -10.41 3.78
CA PRO A 414 5.80 -11.50 3.38
C PRO A 414 5.34 -12.36 4.56
N VAL A 415 4.10 -12.84 4.50
CA VAL A 415 3.49 -13.66 5.57
C VAL A 415 3.26 -15.11 5.18
N ILE A 416 3.33 -15.44 3.89
CA ILE A 416 3.16 -16.79 3.34
C ILE A 416 4.31 -17.13 2.40
N ALA A 417 4.70 -18.39 2.36
CA ALA A 417 5.72 -18.90 1.46
C ALA A 417 5.29 -20.20 0.77
N LEU A 418 5.79 -20.41 -0.45
CA LEU A 418 5.60 -21.63 -1.24
C LEU A 418 6.94 -22.14 -1.75
N ALA A 419 7.13 -23.46 -1.75
CA ALA A 419 8.21 -24.08 -2.51
C ALA A 419 7.81 -24.18 -3.98
N VAL A 420 8.71 -23.80 -4.88
CA VAL A 420 8.50 -23.86 -6.34
C VAL A 420 9.64 -24.69 -6.96
N GLU A 421 9.27 -25.70 -7.74
CA GLU A 421 10.21 -26.54 -8.43
C GLU A 421 9.95 -26.52 -9.94
N PRO A 422 10.96 -26.29 -10.79
CA PRO A 422 10.76 -26.34 -12.24
C PRO A 422 10.41 -27.75 -12.67
N LYS A 423 9.49 -27.92 -13.62
CA LYS A 423 9.13 -29.24 -14.13
C LYS A 423 10.25 -29.89 -14.95
N THR A 424 11.11 -29.09 -15.58
CA THR A 424 12.23 -29.56 -16.40
C THR A 424 13.49 -28.79 -16.09
N LYS A 425 14.67 -29.36 -16.42
CA LYS A 425 15.95 -28.63 -16.28
C LYS A 425 16.04 -27.37 -17.14
N ALA A 426 15.38 -27.36 -18.29
CA ALA A 426 15.32 -26.18 -19.15
C ALA A 426 14.49 -25.04 -18.53
N ASP A 427 13.52 -25.38 -17.70
CA ASP A 427 12.69 -24.40 -17.00
C ASP A 427 13.43 -23.77 -15.81
N GLN A 428 14.50 -24.39 -15.30
CA GLN A 428 15.23 -23.88 -14.13
C GLN A 428 15.89 -22.52 -14.37
N GLU A 429 16.58 -22.35 -15.52
CA GLU A 429 17.18 -21.07 -15.87
C GLU A 429 16.13 -20.01 -16.15
N LYS A 430 15.09 -20.38 -16.89
CA LYS A 430 13.95 -19.49 -17.17
C LYS A 430 13.24 -19.08 -15.89
N MET A 431 13.05 -20.00 -14.95
CA MET A 431 12.43 -19.74 -13.65
C MET A 431 13.23 -18.71 -12.85
N SER A 432 14.55 -18.87 -12.77
CA SER A 432 15.41 -17.92 -12.06
C SER A 432 15.34 -16.51 -12.66
N VAL A 433 15.31 -16.41 -13.99
CA VAL A 433 15.15 -15.12 -14.70
C VAL A 433 13.76 -14.53 -14.45
N ALA A 434 12.71 -15.34 -14.53
CA ALA A 434 11.32 -14.91 -14.29
C ALA A 434 11.14 -14.39 -12.85
N LEU A 435 11.55 -15.18 -11.87
CA LEU A 435 11.46 -14.82 -10.45
C LEU A 435 12.29 -13.56 -10.13
N GLY A 436 13.49 -13.43 -10.71
CA GLY A 436 14.33 -12.24 -10.54
C GLY A 436 13.70 -10.97 -11.13
N ARG A 437 12.97 -11.08 -12.23
CA ARG A 437 12.22 -9.94 -12.81
C ARG A 437 10.99 -9.59 -11.97
N LEU A 438 10.20 -10.59 -11.56
CA LEU A 438 9.02 -10.39 -10.74
C LEU A 438 9.38 -9.79 -9.36
N ALA A 439 10.50 -10.20 -8.76
CA ALA A 439 11.00 -9.62 -7.51
C ALA A 439 11.49 -8.17 -7.65
N LYS A 440 11.89 -7.73 -8.85
CA LYS A 440 12.20 -6.32 -9.10
C LYS A 440 10.95 -5.45 -9.24
N GLU A 441 9.87 -6.04 -9.75
CA GLU A 441 8.59 -5.34 -9.89
C GLU A 441 7.88 -5.18 -8.54
N ASP A 442 7.94 -6.22 -7.71
CA ASP A 442 7.22 -6.30 -6.45
C ASP A 442 8.16 -6.49 -5.25
N PRO A 443 8.45 -5.45 -4.47
CA PRO A 443 9.29 -5.53 -3.28
C PRO A 443 8.71 -6.36 -2.14
N SER A 444 7.41 -6.65 -2.11
CA SER A 444 6.79 -7.56 -1.13
C SER A 444 6.94 -9.03 -1.51
N PHE A 445 7.38 -9.30 -2.74
CA PHE A 445 7.69 -10.63 -3.22
C PHE A 445 9.15 -10.96 -2.97
N ARG A 446 9.42 -12.05 -2.26
CA ARG A 446 10.76 -12.51 -1.93
C ARG A 446 11.03 -13.86 -2.56
N VAL A 447 12.27 -14.05 -2.99
CA VAL A 447 12.76 -15.31 -3.54
C VAL A 447 14.01 -15.71 -2.77
N ARG A 448 14.06 -16.92 -2.25
CA ARG A 448 15.25 -17.49 -1.62
C ARG A 448 15.44 -18.95 -2.03
N THR A 449 16.65 -19.42 -2.01
CA THR A 449 16.94 -20.85 -2.10
C THR A 449 17.13 -21.39 -0.69
N ASP A 450 16.44 -22.46 -0.39
CA ASP A 450 16.63 -23.20 0.86
C ASP A 450 17.94 -24.00 0.75
N GLU A 451 18.88 -23.72 1.65
CA GLU A 451 20.22 -24.31 1.60
C GLU A 451 20.22 -25.81 1.91
N GLU A 452 19.26 -26.28 2.72
CA GLU A 452 19.17 -27.69 3.10
C GLU A 452 18.49 -28.54 2.03
N SER A 453 17.35 -28.06 1.51
CA SER A 453 16.58 -28.81 0.50
C SER A 453 16.94 -28.48 -0.94
N GLY A 454 17.67 -27.40 -1.19
CA GLY A 454 17.96 -26.86 -2.52
C GLY A 454 16.71 -26.32 -3.25
N GLN A 455 15.58 -26.24 -2.59
CA GLN A 455 14.33 -25.78 -3.16
C GLN A 455 14.31 -24.25 -3.29
N THR A 456 13.68 -23.75 -4.34
CA THR A 456 13.38 -22.33 -4.47
C THR A 456 12.09 -22.02 -3.69
N ILE A 457 12.19 -21.14 -2.70
CA ILE A 457 11.07 -20.68 -1.89
C ILE A 457 10.68 -19.27 -2.36
N ILE A 458 9.41 -19.09 -2.68
CA ILE A 458 8.81 -17.79 -2.96
C ILE A 458 7.92 -17.38 -1.79
N ALA A 459 7.95 -16.10 -1.42
CA ALA A 459 7.16 -15.57 -0.31
C ALA A 459 6.42 -14.30 -0.73
N GLY A 460 5.21 -14.11 -0.21
CA GLY A 460 4.33 -13.01 -0.56
C GLY A 460 3.29 -12.69 0.53
N MET A 461 2.37 -11.78 0.21
CA MET A 461 1.39 -11.23 1.15
C MET A 461 0.17 -12.11 1.36
N GLY A 462 -0.12 -13.06 0.47
CA GLY A 462 -1.27 -13.95 0.58
C GLY A 462 -1.28 -15.02 -0.51
N GLU A 463 -2.23 -15.96 -0.44
CA GLU A 463 -2.38 -17.05 -1.39
C GLU A 463 -2.62 -16.51 -2.81
N LEU A 464 -3.53 -15.54 -2.96
CA LEU A 464 -3.85 -14.95 -4.26
C LEU A 464 -2.65 -14.25 -4.87
N HIS A 465 -1.84 -13.55 -4.06
CA HIS A 465 -0.62 -12.91 -4.52
C HIS A 465 0.35 -13.92 -5.15
N LEU A 466 0.62 -15.03 -4.44
CA LEU A 466 1.54 -16.07 -4.95
C LEU A 466 0.95 -16.84 -6.13
N ASP A 467 -0.35 -17.09 -6.16
CA ASP A 467 -1.04 -17.69 -7.31
C ASP A 467 -0.87 -16.86 -8.59
N ILE A 468 -1.01 -15.54 -8.46
CA ILE A 468 -0.81 -14.61 -9.58
C ILE A 468 0.64 -14.62 -10.05
N ILE A 469 1.60 -14.61 -9.14
CA ILE A 469 3.04 -14.70 -9.48
C ILE A 469 3.33 -15.99 -10.25
N VAL A 470 2.81 -17.12 -9.80
CA VAL A 470 3.01 -18.42 -10.46
C VAL A 470 2.35 -18.45 -11.82
N ASP A 471 1.14 -17.91 -11.95
CA ASP A 471 0.45 -17.82 -13.23
C ASP A 471 1.17 -16.87 -14.22
N ARG A 472 1.73 -15.76 -13.72
CA ARG A 472 2.58 -14.86 -14.51
C ARG A 472 3.85 -15.56 -15.01
N MET A 473 4.50 -16.38 -14.17
CA MET A 473 5.65 -17.18 -14.62
C MET A 473 5.30 -18.04 -15.83
N LYS A 474 4.11 -18.66 -15.80
CA LYS A 474 3.64 -19.50 -16.90
C LYS A 474 3.30 -18.68 -18.16
N ARG A 475 2.49 -17.63 -18.03
CA ARG A 475 1.97 -16.85 -19.18
C ARG A 475 3.01 -15.93 -19.82
N GLU A 476 3.79 -15.24 -19.01
CA GLU A 476 4.73 -14.22 -19.47
C GLU A 476 6.10 -14.81 -19.85
N PHE A 477 6.54 -15.82 -19.10
CA PHE A 477 7.90 -16.39 -19.22
C PHE A 477 7.91 -17.83 -19.78
N GLY A 478 6.76 -18.46 -19.94
CA GLY A 478 6.65 -19.83 -20.43
C GLY A 478 7.29 -20.86 -19.50
N VAL A 479 7.25 -20.62 -18.15
CA VAL A 479 7.82 -21.48 -17.13
C VAL A 479 6.71 -22.25 -16.44
N GLU A 480 6.80 -23.59 -16.46
CA GLU A 480 5.92 -24.44 -15.66
C GLU A 480 6.67 -24.95 -14.42
N ALA A 481 6.03 -24.81 -13.26
CA ALA A 481 6.58 -25.24 -11.99
C ALA A 481 5.59 -26.12 -11.21
N ASN A 482 6.13 -27.02 -10.38
CA ASN A 482 5.38 -27.71 -9.35
C ASN A 482 5.36 -26.83 -8.09
N ILE A 483 4.20 -26.72 -7.46
CA ILE A 483 3.98 -25.84 -6.31
C ILE A 483 3.77 -26.70 -5.08
N GLY A 484 4.55 -26.43 -4.04
CA GLY A 484 4.43 -27.06 -2.73
C GLY A 484 3.23 -26.52 -1.94
N LYS A 485 3.01 -27.08 -0.76
CA LYS A 485 1.97 -26.59 0.15
C LYS A 485 2.36 -25.24 0.74
N PRO A 486 1.40 -24.33 0.99
CA PRO A 486 1.64 -23.08 1.69
C PRO A 486 2.27 -23.29 3.06
N MET A 487 3.25 -22.47 3.40
CA MET A 487 3.91 -22.45 4.69
C MET A 487 3.77 -21.06 5.31
N VAL A 488 3.46 -21.03 6.60
CA VAL A 488 3.37 -19.77 7.35
C VAL A 488 4.77 -19.27 7.68
N SER A 489 5.02 -18.00 7.47
CA SER A 489 6.25 -17.33 7.89
C SER A 489 6.13 -16.90 9.35
N TYR A 490 6.55 -17.78 10.25
CA TYR A 490 6.67 -17.47 11.67
C TYR A 490 7.81 -16.49 11.93
N ARG A 491 7.85 -15.92 13.14
CA ARG A 491 8.95 -15.10 13.67
C ARG A 491 9.35 -15.62 15.03
N GLU A 492 10.56 -15.28 15.47
CA GLU A 492 11.05 -15.60 16.79
C GLU A 492 11.30 -14.30 17.58
N THR A 493 11.10 -14.33 18.88
CA THR A 493 11.45 -13.23 19.78
C THR A 493 11.69 -13.73 21.19
N ILE A 494 12.06 -12.85 22.11
CA ILE A 494 12.35 -13.15 23.51
C ILE A 494 11.39 -12.41 24.45
N LYS A 495 11.23 -12.93 25.66
CA LYS A 495 10.41 -12.30 26.71
C LYS A 495 11.22 -11.70 27.85
N LYS A 496 12.48 -12.10 28.00
CA LYS A 496 13.32 -11.72 29.15
C LYS A 496 14.62 -11.10 28.71
N THR A 497 15.10 -10.16 29.51
CA THR A 497 16.45 -9.62 29.40
C THR A 497 17.47 -10.61 29.92
N VAL A 498 18.54 -10.83 29.17
CA VAL A 498 19.66 -11.67 29.56
C VAL A 498 20.98 -11.04 29.17
N GLU A 499 22.04 -11.31 29.94
CA GLU A 499 23.42 -11.00 29.60
C GLU A 499 24.14 -12.31 29.30
N GLN A 500 24.84 -12.33 28.17
CA GLN A 500 25.47 -13.55 27.69
C GLN A 500 26.88 -13.27 27.18
N GLU A 501 27.81 -14.15 27.61
CA GLU A 501 29.17 -14.25 27.07
C GLU A 501 29.13 -14.97 25.71
N GLY A 502 29.88 -14.43 24.75
CA GLY A 502 30.21 -15.08 23.49
C GLY A 502 31.70 -15.14 23.29
N LYS A 503 32.25 -16.34 23.17
CA LYS A 503 33.69 -16.55 23.02
C LYS A 503 34.00 -17.45 21.84
N PHE A 504 34.83 -16.96 20.95
CA PHE A 504 35.36 -17.72 19.82
C PHE A 504 36.87 -17.80 19.92
N VAL A 505 37.39 -18.99 20.16
CA VAL A 505 38.83 -19.26 20.25
C VAL A 505 39.16 -20.45 19.37
N ARG A 506 40.11 -20.29 18.45
CA ARG A 506 40.64 -21.35 17.63
C ARG A 506 42.14 -21.25 17.51
N GLN A 507 42.85 -22.26 17.96
CA GLN A 507 44.30 -22.38 17.81
C GLN A 507 44.63 -23.52 16.83
N THR A 508 45.18 -23.18 15.67
CA THR A 508 45.65 -24.14 14.68
C THR A 508 47.05 -23.69 14.29
N GLY A 509 48.10 -24.29 14.86
CA GLY A 509 49.51 -24.28 14.45
C GLY A 509 50.07 -23.02 13.74
N GLY A 510 49.71 -21.81 14.15
CA GLY A 510 50.07 -20.52 13.56
C GLY A 510 49.38 -19.37 14.25
N LYS A 511 49.01 -18.30 13.53
CA LYS A 511 48.20 -17.19 14.08
C LYS A 511 46.83 -17.72 14.57
N GLY A 512 46.55 -17.55 15.85
CA GLY A 512 45.28 -17.97 16.45
C GLY A 512 44.10 -17.10 16.01
N LYS A 513 42.91 -17.46 16.48
CA LYS A 513 41.65 -16.69 16.33
C LYS A 513 41.08 -16.45 17.70
N PHE A 514 40.80 -15.20 18.05
CA PHE A 514 40.26 -14.83 19.36
C PHE A 514 39.22 -13.72 19.23
N GLY A 515 37.99 -13.97 19.70
CA GLY A 515 36.93 -12.99 19.85
C GLY A 515 36.18 -13.27 21.14
N HIS A 516 35.95 -12.23 21.96
CA HIS A 516 35.28 -12.37 23.25
C HIS A 516 34.44 -11.12 23.54
N VAL A 517 33.13 -11.33 23.73
CA VAL A 517 32.16 -10.26 23.97
C VAL A 517 31.16 -10.65 25.03
N TYR A 518 30.60 -9.65 25.70
CA TYR A 518 29.40 -9.77 26.52
C TYR A 518 28.31 -8.92 25.89
N VAL A 519 27.16 -9.55 25.62
CA VAL A 519 26.01 -8.90 24.99
C VAL A 519 24.80 -9.03 25.90
N ARG A 520 24.11 -7.93 26.12
CA ARG A 520 22.79 -7.91 26.77
C ARG A 520 21.72 -7.93 25.67
N LEU A 521 20.80 -8.89 25.77
CA LEU A 521 19.64 -9.01 24.88
C LEU A 521 18.39 -8.61 25.66
N GLU A 522 17.62 -7.68 25.10
CA GLU A 522 16.39 -7.15 25.69
C GLU A 522 15.26 -7.21 24.65
N PRO A 523 14.01 -7.57 25.07
CA PRO A 523 12.87 -7.42 24.20
C PRO A 523 12.60 -5.93 23.97
N MET A 524 12.25 -5.56 22.73
CA MET A 524 11.83 -4.19 22.41
C MET A 524 10.34 -4.03 22.66
N ASP A 525 9.94 -2.90 23.25
CA ASP A 525 8.54 -2.55 23.43
C ASP A 525 7.84 -2.26 22.11
N ALA A 526 6.53 -2.55 22.05
CA ALA A 526 5.72 -2.37 20.83
C ALA A 526 5.66 -0.90 20.32
N GLU A 527 5.94 0.08 21.18
CA GLU A 527 6.01 1.50 20.81
C GLU A 527 7.35 1.89 20.16
N GLU A 528 8.41 1.14 20.41
CA GLU A 528 9.70 1.26 19.71
C GLU A 528 9.74 0.47 18.40
N ALA A 529 8.69 -0.26 18.10
CA ALA A 529 8.55 -1.23 17.00
C ALA A 529 8.50 -0.64 15.57
N GLY A 530 9.02 0.54 15.35
CA GLY A 530 9.42 0.97 13.99
C GLY A 530 10.72 0.30 13.51
N LYS A 531 11.44 -0.44 14.39
CA LYS A 531 12.67 -1.17 14.04
C LYS A 531 12.64 -2.55 14.71
N ASP A 532 12.74 -3.60 13.92
CA ASP A 532 12.79 -4.99 14.43
C ASP A 532 14.08 -5.31 15.20
N TYR A 533 15.08 -4.43 15.13
CA TYR A 533 16.38 -4.62 15.74
C TYR A 533 17.07 -3.29 16.07
N GLN A 534 17.72 -3.24 17.24
CA GLN A 534 18.56 -2.14 17.64
C GLN A 534 19.89 -2.66 18.21
N PHE A 535 21.02 -2.14 17.72
CA PHE A 535 22.33 -2.39 18.30
C PHE A 535 22.80 -1.18 19.10
N VAL A 536 23.29 -1.41 20.32
CA VAL A 536 23.76 -0.36 21.23
C VAL A 536 25.18 -0.69 21.69
N GLU A 537 26.01 0.32 21.74
CA GLU A 537 27.41 0.26 22.14
C GLU A 537 27.61 0.91 23.52
N GLU A 538 27.88 0.10 24.56
CA GLU A 538 28.12 0.55 25.93
C GLU A 538 29.51 0.15 26.45
N VAL A 539 30.45 -0.21 25.58
CA VAL A 539 31.79 -0.67 25.95
C VAL A 539 32.58 0.47 26.56
N VAL A 540 33.12 0.27 27.82
CA VAL A 540 33.93 1.21 28.53
C VAL A 540 35.37 0.73 28.63
N GLY A 541 36.35 1.65 28.58
CA GLY A 541 37.76 1.34 28.81
C GLY A 541 38.50 0.68 27.67
N GLY A 542 37.90 0.57 26.48
CA GLY A 542 38.57 0.03 25.27
C GLY A 542 38.83 -1.48 25.31
N VAL A 543 38.15 -2.22 26.15
CA VAL A 543 38.26 -3.69 26.29
C VAL A 543 37.93 -4.46 25.01
N VAL A 544 37.10 -3.87 24.16
CA VAL A 544 36.88 -4.28 22.76
C VAL A 544 37.16 -3.07 21.87
N PRO A 545 38.08 -3.17 20.89
CA PRO A 545 38.35 -2.09 19.94
C PRO A 545 37.11 -1.74 19.12
N LYS A 546 36.87 -0.44 18.88
CA LYS A 546 35.71 0.05 18.13
C LYS A 546 35.60 -0.51 16.73
N GLU A 547 36.72 -0.82 16.09
CA GLU A 547 36.77 -1.43 14.75
C GLU A 547 36.04 -2.78 14.67
N PHE A 548 35.87 -3.49 15.81
CA PHE A 548 35.18 -4.77 15.87
C PHE A 548 33.68 -4.69 16.20
N PHE A 549 33.16 -3.51 16.60
CA PHE A 549 31.74 -3.35 16.95
C PHE A 549 30.82 -3.73 15.78
N GLY A 550 31.15 -3.25 14.58
CA GLY A 550 30.41 -3.60 13.36
C GLY A 550 30.46 -5.10 12.99
N ALA A 551 31.55 -5.78 13.37
CA ALA A 551 31.65 -7.22 13.17
C ALA A 551 30.74 -7.99 14.14
N VAL A 552 30.67 -7.58 15.39
CA VAL A 552 29.74 -8.14 16.40
C VAL A 552 28.31 -7.96 15.95
N ASP A 553 27.95 -6.75 15.55
CA ASP A 553 26.60 -6.43 15.04
C ASP A 553 26.21 -7.30 13.82
N LYS A 554 27.10 -7.41 12.84
CA LYS A 554 26.89 -8.30 11.68
C LYS A 554 26.69 -9.77 12.08
N GLY A 555 27.45 -10.25 13.06
CA GLY A 555 27.33 -11.63 13.58
C GLY A 555 25.97 -11.88 14.21
N ILE A 556 25.46 -10.93 14.98
CA ILE A 556 24.13 -10.96 15.58
C ILE A 556 23.06 -10.94 14.50
N GLN A 557 23.11 -9.99 13.56
CA GLN A 557 22.11 -9.85 12.50
C GLN A 557 22.03 -11.08 11.58
N GLU A 558 23.16 -11.68 11.22
CA GLU A 558 23.16 -12.91 10.44
C GLU A 558 22.51 -14.07 11.19
N ARG A 559 22.75 -14.16 12.51
CA ARG A 559 22.10 -15.17 13.34
C ARG A 559 20.61 -14.93 13.47
N MET A 560 20.18 -13.69 13.61
CA MET A 560 18.77 -13.30 13.63
C MET A 560 18.04 -13.71 12.35
N LYS A 561 18.66 -13.54 11.20
CA LYS A 561 18.04 -13.92 9.91
C LYS A 561 17.75 -15.42 9.81
N ASN A 562 18.65 -16.24 10.35
CA ASN A 562 18.56 -17.70 10.28
C ASN A 562 17.74 -18.31 11.43
N GLY A 563 17.38 -17.48 12.43
CA GLY A 563 16.65 -17.93 13.62
C GLY A 563 17.50 -18.78 14.57
N VAL A 564 16.96 -19.09 15.72
CA VAL A 564 17.64 -19.86 16.78
C VAL A 564 16.73 -20.96 17.34
N LEU A 565 15.42 -20.70 17.48
CA LEU A 565 14.48 -21.61 18.09
C LEU A 565 13.90 -22.63 17.13
N ALA A 566 13.49 -22.17 15.96
CA ALA A 566 12.82 -22.96 14.92
C ALA A 566 13.22 -22.56 13.48
N GLY A 567 14.31 -21.82 13.32
CA GLY A 567 14.82 -21.42 12.00
C GLY A 567 14.07 -20.26 11.35
N TYR A 568 13.27 -19.51 12.10
CA TYR A 568 12.56 -18.35 11.58
C TYR A 568 13.26 -17.03 11.98
N PRO A 569 13.14 -15.97 11.17
CA PRO A 569 13.76 -14.69 11.48
C PRO A 569 13.38 -14.17 12.87
N VAL A 570 14.38 -13.65 13.60
CA VAL A 570 14.18 -13.06 14.92
C VAL A 570 13.85 -11.58 14.77
N VAL A 571 12.89 -11.09 15.55
CA VAL A 571 12.42 -9.70 15.55
C VAL A 571 12.28 -9.15 16.97
N GLY A 572 12.24 -7.83 17.12
CA GLY A 572 11.96 -7.16 18.39
C GLY A 572 13.08 -7.31 19.41
N ILE A 573 14.35 -7.23 19.00
CA ILE A 573 15.51 -7.40 19.87
C ILE A 573 16.37 -6.12 19.93
N LYS A 574 16.67 -5.70 21.13
CA LYS A 574 17.74 -4.74 21.42
C LYS A 574 18.96 -5.50 21.94
N ALA A 575 20.07 -5.39 21.23
CA ALA A 575 21.33 -6.01 21.58
C ALA A 575 22.33 -4.94 22.00
N THR A 576 22.82 -4.99 23.24
CA THR A 576 23.79 -4.06 23.78
C THR A 576 25.12 -4.78 23.99
N LEU A 577 26.17 -4.35 23.27
CA LEU A 577 27.54 -4.77 23.51
C LEU A 577 28.10 -3.91 24.65
N PHE A 578 28.40 -4.52 25.81
CA PHE A 578 28.84 -3.77 26.99
C PHE A 578 30.19 -4.16 27.54
N ASP A 579 30.71 -5.35 27.25
CA ASP A 579 32.02 -5.82 27.72
C ASP A 579 32.64 -6.84 26.78
N GLY A 580 33.91 -7.20 27.04
CA GLY A 580 34.61 -8.22 26.27
C GLY A 580 36.11 -8.19 26.52
N SER A 581 36.86 -8.85 25.67
CA SER A 581 38.32 -8.76 25.65
C SER A 581 38.85 -9.05 24.25
N TYR A 582 40.06 -8.56 23.97
CA TYR A 582 40.74 -8.83 22.70
C TYR A 582 42.16 -9.29 22.92
N HIS A 583 42.76 -9.85 21.86
CA HIS A 583 44.16 -10.25 21.85
C HIS A 583 44.85 -9.56 20.68
N ASP A 584 45.94 -8.86 20.94
CA ASP A 584 46.64 -7.97 20.00
C ASP A 584 47.02 -8.66 18.66
N VAL A 585 47.27 -9.96 18.68
CA VAL A 585 47.70 -10.74 17.50
C VAL A 585 46.60 -11.59 16.90
N ASP A 586 45.74 -12.18 17.74
CA ASP A 586 44.80 -13.23 17.33
C ASP A 586 43.36 -12.72 17.13
N SER A 587 43.09 -11.45 17.45
CA SER A 587 41.81 -10.85 17.21
C SER A 587 41.66 -10.31 15.79
N ASP A 588 40.53 -10.63 15.16
CA ASP A 588 40.14 -10.16 13.84
C ASP A 588 38.63 -10.00 13.74
N GLU A 589 38.13 -9.35 12.68
CA GLU A 589 36.69 -9.13 12.42
C GLU A 589 35.89 -10.43 12.43
N LEU A 590 36.42 -11.50 11.84
CA LEU A 590 35.76 -12.80 11.78
C LEU A 590 35.56 -13.39 13.17
N SER A 591 36.59 -13.30 14.01
CA SER A 591 36.51 -13.81 15.39
C SER A 591 35.47 -13.08 16.22
N PHE A 592 35.37 -11.76 16.12
CA PHE A 592 34.34 -10.97 16.79
C PHE A 592 32.96 -11.17 16.21
N LYS A 593 32.83 -11.35 14.91
CA LYS A 593 31.57 -11.76 14.25
C LYS A 593 31.06 -13.09 14.81
N MET A 594 31.92 -14.09 14.91
CA MET A 594 31.57 -15.39 15.50
C MET A 594 31.23 -15.29 16.99
N ALA A 595 32.00 -14.51 17.77
CA ALA A 595 31.71 -14.28 19.17
C ALA A 595 30.34 -13.62 19.37
N GLY A 596 29.99 -12.62 18.58
CA GLY A 596 28.68 -11.99 18.58
C GLY A 596 27.56 -12.95 18.24
N SER A 597 27.74 -13.77 17.21
CA SER A 597 26.80 -14.84 16.81
C SER A 597 26.55 -15.86 17.94
N TYR A 598 27.60 -16.28 18.63
CA TYR A 598 27.50 -17.23 19.76
C TYR A 598 26.82 -16.60 20.97
N ALA A 599 27.20 -15.36 21.35
CA ALA A 599 26.55 -14.63 22.42
C ALA A 599 25.05 -14.49 22.17
N PHE A 600 24.67 -14.15 20.95
CA PHE A 600 23.27 -14.03 20.58
C PHE A 600 22.55 -15.39 20.67
N ARG A 601 23.07 -16.45 20.05
CA ARG A 601 22.47 -17.79 20.08
C ARG A 601 22.20 -18.28 21.49
N ASP A 602 23.25 -18.24 22.33
CA ASP A 602 23.20 -18.82 23.68
C ASP A 602 22.35 -17.93 24.64
N GLY A 603 22.42 -16.60 24.46
CA GLY A 603 21.59 -15.66 25.19
C GLY A 603 20.11 -15.76 24.79
N PHE A 604 19.82 -15.86 23.52
CA PHE A 604 18.47 -16.00 23.01
C PHE A 604 17.74 -17.21 23.63
N MET A 605 18.40 -18.36 23.69
CA MET A 605 17.83 -19.59 24.27
C MET A 605 17.55 -19.46 25.78
N LYS A 606 18.25 -18.57 26.50
CA LYS A 606 18.04 -18.31 27.94
C LYS A 606 17.00 -17.21 28.18
N ALA A 607 16.68 -16.43 27.18
CA ALA A 607 15.82 -15.25 27.26
C ALA A 607 14.31 -15.57 27.15
N ASP A 608 13.89 -16.80 27.37
CA ASP A 608 12.50 -17.26 27.24
C ASP A 608 11.98 -17.04 25.80
N PRO A 609 12.59 -17.71 24.81
CA PRO A 609 12.26 -17.50 23.42
C PRO A 609 10.87 -18.04 23.06
N ILE A 610 10.16 -17.32 22.21
CA ILE A 610 8.81 -17.66 21.73
C ILE A 610 8.74 -17.56 20.21
N LEU A 611 7.79 -18.30 19.63
CA LEU A 611 7.36 -18.15 18.25
C LEU A 611 6.21 -17.15 18.15
N LEU A 612 6.24 -16.34 17.13
CA LEU A 612 5.16 -15.45 16.73
C LEU A 612 4.53 -15.96 15.44
N GLU A 613 3.21 -15.97 15.40
CA GLU A 613 2.41 -16.30 14.23
C GLU A 613 1.71 -15.07 13.67
N PRO A 614 1.53 -14.98 12.34
CA PRO A 614 0.76 -13.90 11.74
C PRO A 614 -0.72 -14.10 12.04
N ILE A 615 -1.35 -13.03 12.55
CA ILE A 615 -2.78 -12.93 12.82
C ILE A 615 -3.41 -12.11 11.71
N MET A 616 -4.50 -12.63 11.15
CA MET A 616 -5.27 -11.99 10.12
C MET A 616 -6.54 -11.37 10.70
N LYS A 617 -6.85 -10.16 10.27
CA LYS A 617 -8.15 -9.52 10.49
C LYS A 617 -9.08 -10.03 9.41
N VAL A 618 -10.11 -10.76 9.81
CA VAL A 618 -11.09 -11.41 8.93
C VAL A 618 -12.45 -10.75 9.14
N GLU A 619 -13.12 -10.39 8.06
CA GLU A 619 -14.53 -10.01 8.08
C GLU A 619 -15.30 -10.94 7.16
N VAL A 620 -16.35 -11.55 7.67
CA VAL A 620 -17.24 -12.44 6.92
C VAL A 620 -18.61 -11.80 6.83
N GLU A 621 -19.07 -11.55 5.61
CA GLU A 621 -20.44 -11.12 5.34
C GLU A 621 -21.29 -12.33 5.01
N THR A 622 -22.35 -12.55 5.76
CA THR A 622 -23.20 -13.74 5.64
C THR A 622 -24.66 -13.41 5.94
N PRO A 623 -25.61 -14.09 5.28
CA PRO A 623 -27.00 -14.05 5.75
C PRO A 623 -27.12 -14.54 7.20
N GLU A 624 -28.08 -13.99 7.95
CA GLU A 624 -28.28 -14.29 9.36
C GLU A 624 -28.42 -15.79 9.65
N ASP A 625 -29.05 -16.54 8.72
CA ASP A 625 -29.25 -17.99 8.82
C ASP A 625 -27.95 -18.81 8.98
N TYR A 626 -26.82 -18.31 8.44
CA TYR A 626 -25.52 -18.99 8.50
C TYR A 626 -24.55 -18.38 9.53
N MET A 627 -24.97 -17.31 10.22
CA MET A 627 -24.13 -16.60 11.19
C MET A 627 -23.57 -17.52 12.28
N GLY A 628 -24.41 -18.36 12.85
CA GLY A 628 -24.00 -19.28 13.92
C GLY A 628 -22.94 -20.29 13.48
N ASP A 629 -23.08 -20.82 12.27
CA ASP A 629 -22.12 -21.78 11.70
C ASP A 629 -20.79 -21.11 11.38
N ILE A 630 -20.81 -19.91 10.82
CA ILE A 630 -19.62 -19.10 10.52
C ILE A 630 -18.87 -18.73 11.80
N MET A 631 -19.57 -18.23 12.84
CA MET A 631 -18.95 -17.91 14.13
C MET A 631 -18.36 -19.17 14.79
N GLY A 632 -19.08 -20.29 14.75
CA GLY A 632 -18.59 -21.56 15.26
C GLY A 632 -17.35 -22.06 14.53
N ASP A 633 -17.24 -21.85 13.22
CA ASP A 633 -16.08 -22.21 12.43
C ASP A 633 -14.88 -21.29 12.71
N LEU A 634 -15.08 -19.98 12.78
CA LEU A 634 -14.03 -19.03 13.15
C LEU A 634 -13.45 -19.34 14.53
N ASN A 635 -14.29 -19.68 15.52
CA ASN A 635 -13.84 -20.08 16.84
C ASN A 635 -13.03 -21.40 16.80
N ARG A 636 -13.44 -22.39 16.00
CA ARG A 636 -12.67 -23.64 15.79
C ARG A 636 -11.30 -23.38 15.18
N ARG A 637 -11.16 -22.33 14.38
CA ARG A 637 -9.91 -21.86 13.77
C ARG A 637 -9.07 -20.96 14.68
N ARG A 638 -9.29 -21.05 15.97
CA ARG A 638 -8.63 -20.19 16.98
C ARG A 638 -8.91 -18.70 16.78
N GLY A 639 -9.97 -18.36 16.07
CA GLY A 639 -10.39 -16.99 15.82
C GLY A 639 -10.97 -16.35 17.07
N MET A 640 -10.66 -15.09 17.27
CA MET A 640 -11.24 -14.24 18.31
C MET A 640 -12.22 -13.28 17.63
N VAL A 641 -13.52 -13.55 17.78
CA VAL A 641 -14.57 -12.66 17.26
C VAL A 641 -14.54 -11.35 18.03
N GLN A 642 -14.40 -10.24 17.32
CA GLN A 642 -14.27 -8.89 17.90
C GLN A 642 -15.56 -8.10 17.85
N GLY A 643 -16.44 -8.39 16.90
CA GLY A 643 -17.69 -7.68 16.73
C GLY A 643 -18.52 -8.23 15.58
N MET A 644 -19.73 -7.73 15.52
CA MET A 644 -20.70 -8.05 14.48
C MET A 644 -21.55 -6.83 14.19
N ASP A 645 -21.76 -6.54 12.91
CA ASP A 645 -22.58 -5.43 12.44
C ASP A 645 -23.73 -5.94 11.58
N ASP A 646 -24.87 -5.27 11.68
CA ASP A 646 -26.01 -5.52 10.82
C ASP A 646 -25.85 -4.78 9.49
N LEU A 647 -25.95 -5.53 8.41
CA LEU A 647 -25.96 -5.00 7.05
C LEU A 647 -27.37 -5.06 6.44
N PRO A 648 -27.67 -4.27 5.39
CA PRO A 648 -28.95 -4.33 4.73
C PRO A 648 -29.29 -5.71 4.16
N GLY A 649 -30.58 -6.03 4.09
CA GLY A 649 -31.05 -7.27 3.51
C GLY A 649 -30.91 -8.50 4.40
N GLY A 650 -30.79 -8.33 5.72
CA GLY A 650 -30.64 -9.45 6.66
C GLY A 650 -29.25 -10.11 6.62
N THR A 651 -28.25 -9.37 6.15
CA THR A 651 -26.86 -9.80 6.14
C THR A 651 -26.14 -9.32 7.41
N LYS A 652 -25.23 -10.12 7.94
CA LYS A 652 -24.38 -9.81 9.09
C LYS A 652 -22.93 -9.74 8.65
N ALA A 653 -22.17 -8.79 9.16
CA ALA A 653 -20.71 -8.75 9.04
C ALA A 653 -20.08 -9.21 10.35
N ILE A 654 -19.34 -10.29 10.33
CA ILE A 654 -18.63 -10.87 11.49
C ILE A 654 -17.17 -10.52 11.37
N ARG A 655 -16.62 -9.82 12.37
CA ARG A 655 -15.20 -9.46 12.43
C ARG A 655 -14.47 -10.34 13.44
N ALA A 656 -13.34 -10.89 13.03
CA ALA A 656 -12.53 -11.75 13.88
C ALA A 656 -11.02 -11.57 13.59
N GLU A 657 -10.20 -11.83 14.60
CA GLU A 657 -8.76 -12.04 14.42
C GLU A 657 -8.49 -13.53 14.41
N VAL A 658 -7.87 -14.04 13.33
CA VAL A 658 -7.65 -15.48 13.12
C VAL A 658 -6.20 -15.72 12.70
N PRO A 659 -5.49 -16.73 13.26
CA PRO A 659 -4.16 -17.09 12.79
C PRO A 659 -4.17 -17.51 11.32
N LEU A 660 -3.21 -17.04 10.53
CA LEU A 660 -3.10 -17.37 9.11
C LEU A 660 -3.04 -18.88 8.86
N ALA A 661 -2.35 -19.62 9.71
CA ALA A 661 -2.25 -21.08 9.61
C ALA A 661 -3.61 -21.80 9.56
N GLU A 662 -4.64 -21.22 10.17
CA GLU A 662 -5.99 -21.76 10.22
C GLU A 662 -6.88 -21.31 9.05
N MET A 663 -6.41 -20.36 8.25
CA MET A 663 -7.18 -19.76 7.17
C MET A 663 -6.97 -20.43 5.80
N PHE A 664 -5.99 -21.32 5.65
CA PHE A 664 -5.80 -22.05 4.40
C PHE A 664 -7.04 -22.87 4.03
N GLY A 665 -7.49 -22.71 2.78
CA GLY A 665 -8.70 -23.38 2.29
C GLY A 665 -10.03 -22.85 2.87
N TYR A 666 -10.00 -21.74 3.63
CA TYR A 666 -11.20 -21.18 4.27
C TYR A 666 -12.28 -20.79 3.26
N ALA A 667 -11.90 -20.20 2.11
CA ALA A 667 -12.85 -19.80 1.08
C ALA A 667 -13.76 -20.95 0.62
N THR A 668 -13.18 -22.13 0.38
CA THR A 668 -13.92 -23.32 -0.04
C THR A 668 -14.84 -23.83 1.06
N HIS A 669 -14.34 -23.87 2.30
CA HIS A 669 -15.10 -24.34 3.46
C HIS A 669 -16.27 -23.40 3.78
N MET A 670 -16.03 -22.08 3.78
CA MET A 670 -17.05 -21.06 4.02
C MET A 670 -18.16 -21.11 2.94
N ARG A 671 -17.79 -21.23 1.65
CA ARG A 671 -18.77 -21.38 0.57
C ARG A 671 -19.64 -22.63 0.73
N SER A 672 -19.04 -23.73 1.17
CA SER A 672 -19.79 -24.97 1.44
C SER A 672 -20.79 -24.80 2.58
N MET A 673 -20.39 -24.15 3.69
CA MET A 673 -21.26 -23.91 4.85
C MET A 673 -22.40 -22.93 4.53
N SER A 674 -22.15 -21.92 3.73
CA SER A 674 -23.11 -20.85 3.42
C SER A 674 -23.86 -21.04 2.11
N GLN A 675 -23.74 -22.19 1.46
CA GLN A 675 -24.30 -22.44 0.11
C GLN A 675 -23.90 -21.39 -0.92
N GLY A 676 -22.66 -20.89 -0.81
CA GLY A 676 -22.14 -19.85 -1.69
C GLY A 676 -22.61 -18.40 -1.38
N ARG A 677 -23.37 -18.21 -0.29
CA ARG A 677 -23.97 -16.89 0.04
C ARG A 677 -23.09 -16.00 0.91
N ALA A 678 -22.08 -16.55 1.59
CA ALA A 678 -21.15 -15.78 2.38
C ALA A 678 -19.94 -15.36 1.53
N THR A 679 -19.43 -14.18 1.82
CA THR A 679 -18.17 -13.65 1.30
C THR A 679 -17.25 -13.29 2.47
N TYR A 680 -15.94 -13.25 2.25
CA TYR A 680 -15.01 -12.81 3.28
C TYR A 680 -13.89 -11.98 2.69
N SER A 681 -13.34 -11.13 3.53
CA SER A 681 -12.08 -10.44 3.30
C SER A 681 -11.10 -10.78 4.45
N MET A 682 -9.82 -10.77 4.15
CA MET A 682 -8.77 -11.09 5.09
C MET A 682 -7.56 -10.19 4.84
N GLU A 683 -7.02 -9.59 5.89
CA GLU A 683 -5.80 -8.77 5.84
C GLU A 683 -4.87 -9.09 7.00
N PHE A 684 -3.57 -8.87 6.82
CA PHE A 684 -2.60 -9.00 7.90
C PHE A 684 -2.86 -7.92 8.98
N ALA A 685 -2.99 -8.35 10.23
CA ALA A 685 -3.18 -7.46 11.36
C ALA A 685 -1.87 -7.24 12.15
N LYS A 686 -1.29 -8.33 12.64
CA LYS A 686 -0.12 -8.31 13.53
C LYS A 686 0.52 -9.68 13.64
N TYR A 687 1.72 -9.73 14.22
CA TYR A 687 2.27 -10.96 14.78
C TYR A 687 1.85 -11.08 16.26
N ALA A 688 1.50 -12.29 16.68
CA ALA A 688 1.17 -12.60 18.08
C ALA A 688 1.83 -13.91 18.51
N GLU A 689 1.96 -14.10 19.82
CA GLU A 689 2.53 -15.32 20.40
C GLU A 689 1.76 -16.56 19.97
N THR A 690 2.48 -17.53 19.42
CA THR A 690 1.91 -18.82 19.03
C THR A 690 1.60 -19.64 20.29
N PRO A 691 0.40 -20.25 20.41
CA PRO A 691 0.08 -21.12 21.53
C PRO A 691 1.12 -22.24 21.69
N ARG A 692 1.43 -22.56 22.94
CA ARG A 692 2.54 -23.46 23.29
C ARG A 692 2.46 -24.83 22.61
N ASN A 693 1.26 -25.42 22.55
CA ASN A 693 1.04 -26.71 21.88
C ASN A 693 1.33 -26.67 20.37
N VAL A 694 1.05 -25.55 19.71
CA VAL A 694 1.34 -25.35 18.28
C VAL A 694 2.84 -25.10 18.09
N ALA A 695 3.42 -24.23 18.93
CA ALA A 695 4.84 -23.90 18.88
C ALA A 695 5.74 -25.14 19.08
N GLU A 696 5.44 -25.99 20.04
CA GLU A 696 6.16 -27.24 20.31
C GLU A 696 6.18 -28.16 19.08
N GLY A 697 5.07 -28.23 18.33
CA GLY A 697 5.00 -29.01 17.09
C GLY A 697 5.89 -28.47 15.97
N ILE A 698 6.04 -27.15 15.88
CA ILE A 698 6.89 -26.48 14.88
C ILE A 698 8.36 -26.64 15.27
N ILE A 699 8.71 -26.39 16.53
CA ILE A 699 10.08 -26.49 17.05
C ILE A 699 10.60 -27.92 16.93
N SER A 700 9.77 -28.94 17.26
CA SER A 700 10.14 -30.34 17.16
C SER A 700 10.46 -30.76 15.73
N LYS A 701 9.74 -30.26 14.75
CA LYS A 701 10.02 -30.53 13.33
C LYS A 701 11.39 -29.95 12.89
N PHE A 702 11.70 -28.74 13.33
CA PHE A 702 12.98 -28.12 13.05
C PHE A 702 14.14 -28.90 13.69
N GLN A 703 14.02 -29.27 14.96
CA GLN A 703 15.05 -30.05 15.68
C GLN A 703 15.24 -31.45 15.11
N ALA A 704 14.19 -32.07 14.57
CA ALA A 704 14.29 -33.37 13.92
C ALA A 704 14.99 -33.31 12.55
N GLY A 705 14.83 -32.17 11.83
CA GLY A 705 15.54 -31.89 10.57
C GLY A 705 17.05 -31.62 10.77
N GLY A 706 17.40 -30.86 11.82
CA GLY A 706 18.79 -30.48 12.11
C GLY A 706 19.71 -31.60 12.63
N LYS A 707 19.18 -32.74 13.05
CA LYS A 707 19.99 -33.88 13.49
C LYS A 707 20.66 -34.70 12.37
N LYS A 708 20.43 -34.35 11.11
CA LYS A 708 21.04 -35.04 9.96
C LYS A 708 22.34 -34.38 9.44
N GLY A 709 22.73 -33.22 9.96
CA GLY A 709 23.87 -32.45 9.48
C GLY A 709 25.09 -32.32 10.41
N ASP A 710 25.00 -32.78 11.67
CA ASP A 710 26.11 -32.61 12.64
C ASP A 710 27.00 -33.84 12.81
N ASP A 711 26.90 -34.86 11.95
CA ASP A 711 27.70 -36.09 11.98
C ASP A 711 28.54 -36.30 10.69
N GLU A 712 28.99 -35.24 10.01
CA GLU A 712 30.09 -35.33 8.99
C GLU A 712 31.18 -34.29 9.20
#